data_4f260932b1a3c436e2e4b016100e5a7b
#
_entry.id   4f260932b1a3c436e2e4b016100e5a7b
#
_cell.length_a   1.000
_cell.length_b   1.000
_cell.length_c   1.000
_cell.angle_alpha   90.00
_cell.angle_beta   90.00
_cell.angle_gamma   90.00
#
_symmetry.space_group_name_H-M   'P 1'
#
loop_
_entity.id
_entity.type
_entity.pdbx_description
1 polymer ?
#
loop_
_entity_poly.entity_id
_entity_poly.type
_entity_poly.pdbx_seq_one_letter_code
_entity_poly.pdbx_strand_id
1 'polypeptide(L)'
;MSRKLSHVLLIGVGLFSSTWVMAAVKEYDLTIAEQTVNITGKPLKRITVNGKFVAPLLEFEEGDDAVIRVHNKLKNQDSSIHWHGLILPGIMDGVPGFNQFDGIAPNKTYEYKFKVRQNGTYWYHSHSKGQEQDGLYGPLVIYPKNKVPLTAGEKADRDYVVLLSDFHNSTSGQIMSNLKKEADYYQNRRETVFDVFRQIKRDGLKATWKDRSMWNQMRMLKTDMSDVTNYTFLMNGKTPEQNWTGNFKAGEKVRLRFINASAMSLFDVRIPNLKMTVVSADGQPVKPVPVDEFRIGTAETYDVIVEPKQANYQIEAESIDRSGFSIGTLHDENTSPVKSIVMPTPRPRALLTMEDMGMNHDMSSMKGMDHDMSSMKGMDHDMSSMKGMDHDMSSMKGMDHDMSSMKGMDHDMSSMKGMDHDMSSMKGMDHDMSSMKGMDHDMSSMKGMDHDMSSMKGMDHDMSSMKGMDHDMSSMKGMDHDMSSMKGMDHDMSSKTMSSSGSDEVVYGWANASTPAGLKALQYSDLQSLTPQKDTRAPEREIEIRLGGNMERYIWTINGKKFNETEPFKVKYGERIRLKFVNDSMMAHPMHLHGMFMQLENGQDPSNMPNKHTVIVPPGKTVTTLLTADELGEWAIHCHLLYHMSAGMMNKLIVANVDSNSTDSKDVVAQPNTNDKGVNQHAHH
;
A
#
# COMPACT_ATOMS: atom_id res chain seq x y z
N MET A 1 -68.59 -5.03 -73.83
CA MET A 1 -68.60 -5.51 -72.43
C MET A 1 -67.21 -5.31 -71.85
N SER A 2 -66.97 -4.24 -71.05
CA SER A 2 -65.72 -3.84 -70.48
C SER A 2 -65.78 -4.05 -68.93
N ARG A 3 -64.93 -4.92 -68.42
CA ARG A 3 -64.79 -5.10 -66.98
C ARG A 3 -63.64 -4.19 -66.49
N LYS A 4 -63.98 -3.22 -65.67
CA LYS A 4 -63.04 -2.40 -64.90
C LYS A 4 -62.51 -3.19 -63.73
N LEU A 5 -61.19 -3.33 -63.63
CA LEU A 5 -60.49 -3.87 -62.47
C LEU A 5 -60.09 -2.71 -61.59
N SER A 6 -60.62 -2.65 -60.34
CA SER A 6 -60.28 -1.66 -59.35
C SER A 6 -59.12 -2.21 -58.53
N HIS A 7 -58.00 -1.51 -58.52
CA HIS A 7 -56.87 -1.80 -57.63
C HIS A 7 -57.08 -1.06 -56.29
N VAL A 8 -57.26 -1.84 -55.20
CA VAL A 8 -57.22 -1.31 -53.86
C VAL A 8 -55.78 -1.31 -53.34
N LEU A 9 -55.24 -0.14 -53.13
CA LEU A 9 -53.91 0.06 -52.56
C LEU A 9 -54.04 0.03 -51.04
N LEU A 10 -53.56 -1.05 -50.39
CA LEU A 10 -53.46 -1.14 -48.95
C LEU A 10 -52.15 -0.47 -48.51
N ILE A 11 -52.24 0.73 -47.90
CA ILE A 11 -51.13 1.40 -47.24
C ILE A 11 -51.04 0.80 -45.84
N GLY A 12 -50.07 -0.10 -45.65
CA GLY A 12 -49.73 -0.60 -44.32
C GLY A 12 -48.91 0.48 -43.56
N VAL A 13 -49.55 1.14 -42.59
CA VAL A 13 -48.86 2.00 -41.63
C VAL A 13 -48.12 1.09 -40.65
N GLY A 14 -46.84 0.88 -40.90
CA GLY A 14 -45.94 0.25 -39.93
C GLY A 14 -45.73 1.17 -38.74
N LEU A 15 -46.38 0.89 -37.61
CA LEU A 15 -46.07 1.48 -36.32
C LEU A 15 -44.67 0.97 -35.90
N PHE A 16 -43.64 1.76 -36.17
CA PHE A 16 -42.35 1.64 -35.52
C PHE A 16 -42.53 2.03 -34.04
N SER A 17 -42.87 1.08 -33.19
CA SER A 17 -42.74 1.23 -31.73
C SER A 17 -41.26 1.25 -31.44
N SER A 18 -40.65 2.45 -31.44
CA SER A 18 -39.37 2.67 -30.80
C SER A 18 -39.54 2.38 -29.31
N THR A 19 -39.13 1.20 -28.89
CA THR A 19 -38.96 0.91 -27.47
C THR A 19 -37.83 1.79 -26.97
N TRP A 20 -38.22 2.88 -26.34
CA TRP A 20 -37.26 3.67 -25.54
C TRP A 20 -36.77 2.74 -24.43
N VAL A 21 -35.57 2.21 -24.54
CA VAL A 21 -34.91 1.55 -23.43
C VAL A 21 -34.60 2.64 -22.41
N MET A 22 -35.50 2.82 -21.46
CA MET A 22 -35.29 3.68 -20.32
C MET A 22 -34.15 3.06 -19.51
N ALA A 23 -33.17 3.89 -19.09
CA ALA A 23 -32.19 3.47 -18.11
C ALA A 23 -32.91 2.97 -16.85
N ALA A 24 -32.46 1.82 -16.34
CA ALA A 24 -33.05 1.31 -15.10
C ALA A 24 -32.55 2.14 -13.92
N VAL A 25 -33.49 2.49 -13.03
CA VAL A 25 -33.12 3.06 -11.74
C VAL A 25 -32.76 1.90 -10.83
N LYS A 26 -31.51 1.86 -10.35
CA LYS A 26 -31.02 0.83 -9.45
C LYS A 26 -30.85 1.42 -8.05
N GLU A 27 -31.65 0.93 -7.10
CA GLU A 27 -31.68 1.46 -5.74
C GLU A 27 -31.03 0.51 -4.74
N TYR A 28 -30.26 1.08 -3.80
CA TYR A 28 -29.68 0.36 -2.65
C TYR A 28 -29.84 1.20 -1.38
N ASP A 29 -30.11 0.49 -0.27
CA ASP A 29 -30.08 1.04 1.08
C ASP A 29 -28.96 0.37 1.86
N LEU A 30 -27.96 1.15 2.30
CA LEU A 30 -26.80 0.68 3.02
C LEU A 30 -26.81 1.24 4.43
N THR A 31 -26.88 0.38 5.44
CA THR A 31 -26.83 0.76 6.84
C THR A 31 -25.47 0.44 7.43
N ILE A 32 -24.71 1.47 7.77
CA ILE A 32 -23.41 1.37 8.44
C ILE A 32 -23.65 1.30 9.95
N ALA A 33 -23.18 0.24 10.61
CA ALA A 33 -23.34 0.05 12.05
C ALA A 33 -22.15 -0.72 12.66
N GLU A 34 -21.84 -0.43 13.92
CA GLU A 34 -20.90 -1.26 14.69
C GLU A 34 -21.61 -2.51 15.21
N GLN A 35 -21.04 -3.67 14.93
CA GLN A 35 -21.53 -4.96 15.40
C GLN A 35 -20.41 -5.85 15.90
N THR A 36 -20.74 -6.85 16.70
CA THR A 36 -19.79 -7.89 17.09
C THR A 36 -19.73 -8.95 16.00
N VAL A 37 -18.54 -9.14 15.41
CA VAL A 37 -18.25 -10.18 14.43
C VAL A 37 -17.27 -11.18 15.01
N ASN A 38 -17.32 -12.42 14.54
CA ASN A 38 -16.38 -13.48 14.92
C ASN A 38 -15.77 -14.07 13.63
N ILE A 39 -14.63 -13.54 13.20
CA ILE A 39 -13.92 -13.98 11.99
C ILE A 39 -12.86 -15.02 12.35
N THR A 40 -12.06 -14.74 13.39
CA THR A 40 -10.87 -15.54 13.77
C THR A 40 -11.07 -16.35 15.06
N GLY A 41 -12.32 -16.67 15.42
CA GLY A 41 -12.65 -17.34 16.68
C GLY A 41 -12.76 -16.40 17.88
N LYS A 42 -12.41 -15.11 17.73
CA LYS A 42 -12.51 -14.08 18.75
C LYS A 42 -13.59 -13.06 18.39
N PRO A 43 -14.63 -12.88 19.22
CA PRO A 43 -15.64 -11.84 19.01
C PRO A 43 -15.03 -10.45 19.15
N LEU A 44 -15.17 -9.62 18.11
CA LEU A 44 -14.62 -8.26 18.05
C LEU A 44 -15.68 -7.30 17.49
N LYS A 45 -15.68 -6.07 17.97
CA LYS A 45 -16.49 -5.02 17.38
C LYS A 45 -15.88 -4.53 16.10
N ARG A 46 -16.68 -4.50 15.04
CA ARG A 46 -16.30 -4.05 13.69
C ARG A 46 -17.45 -3.29 13.06
N ILE A 47 -17.11 -2.49 12.06
CA ILE A 47 -18.11 -1.83 11.22
C ILE A 47 -18.64 -2.86 10.23
N THR A 48 -19.96 -2.88 10.08
CA THR A 48 -20.68 -3.73 9.14
C THR A 48 -21.59 -2.88 8.27
N VAL A 49 -21.90 -3.36 7.08
CA VAL A 49 -22.92 -2.79 6.22
C VAL A 49 -24.04 -3.80 6.05
N ASN A 50 -25.26 -3.38 6.36
CA ASN A 50 -26.45 -4.26 6.40
C ASN A 50 -26.20 -5.53 7.23
N GLY A 51 -25.47 -5.39 8.33
CA GLY A 51 -25.16 -6.50 9.25
C GLY A 51 -24.08 -7.47 8.75
N LYS A 52 -23.43 -7.22 7.62
CA LYS A 52 -22.37 -8.07 7.06
C LYS A 52 -21.00 -7.46 7.27
N PHE A 53 -20.06 -8.26 7.71
CA PHE A 53 -18.64 -8.00 7.59
C PHE A 53 -18.21 -8.51 6.20
N VAL A 54 -17.48 -7.71 5.47
CA VAL A 54 -17.50 -7.58 4.02
C VAL A 54 -18.90 -7.18 3.56
N ALA A 55 -19.03 -5.92 3.24
CA ALA A 55 -20.26 -5.29 2.83
C ALA A 55 -20.89 -5.96 1.57
N PRO A 56 -22.18 -5.82 1.32
CA PRO A 56 -22.85 -6.46 0.19
C PRO A 56 -22.22 -6.11 -1.16
N LEU A 57 -22.23 -7.07 -2.10
CA LEU A 57 -21.97 -6.79 -3.50
C LEU A 57 -23.05 -5.86 -4.06
N LEU A 58 -22.62 -4.76 -4.68
CA LEU A 58 -23.49 -3.88 -5.48
C LEU A 58 -23.32 -4.21 -6.96
N GLU A 59 -24.41 -4.34 -7.67
CA GLU A 59 -24.44 -4.72 -9.07
C GLU A 59 -25.22 -3.70 -9.90
N PHE A 60 -24.60 -3.20 -10.96
CA PHE A 60 -25.19 -2.29 -11.91
C PHE A 60 -24.95 -2.77 -13.35
N GLU A 61 -25.68 -2.17 -14.29
CA GLU A 61 -25.34 -2.19 -15.71
C GLU A 61 -24.90 -0.80 -16.16
N GLU A 62 -24.01 -0.74 -17.13
CA GLU A 62 -23.63 0.50 -17.78
C GLU A 62 -24.85 1.20 -18.36
N GLY A 63 -25.09 2.43 -17.94
CA GLY A 63 -26.25 3.22 -18.31
C GLY A 63 -27.35 3.27 -17.24
N ASP A 64 -27.25 2.54 -16.14
CA ASP A 64 -28.18 2.65 -15.02
C ASP A 64 -28.12 4.03 -14.35
N ASP A 65 -29.20 4.41 -13.70
CA ASP A 65 -29.26 5.51 -12.75
C ASP A 65 -29.14 4.93 -11.33
N ALA A 66 -27.97 5.13 -10.71
CA ALA A 66 -27.72 4.66 -9.35
C ALA A 66 -28.35 5.62 -8.33
N VAL A 67 -29.12 5.05 -7.37
CA VAL A 67 -29.65 5.74 -6.19
C VAL A 67 -29.24 4.93 -4.96
N ILE A 68 -28.29 5.40 -4.17
CA ILE A 68 -27.76 4.67 -3.03
C ILE A 68 -27.94 5.52 -1.77
N ARG A 69 -28.80 5.06 -0.87
CA ARG A 69 -29.03 5.71 0.43
C ARG A 69 -28.13 5.06 1.47
N VAL A 70 -27.28 5.87 2.09
CA VAL A 70 -26.35 5.42 3.12
C VAL A 70 -26.75 5.97 4.46
N HIS A 71 -27.12 5.07 5.38
CA HIS A 71 -27.56 5.38 6.73
C HIS A 71 -26.42 5.16 7.72
N ASN A 72 -25.88 6.23 8.29
CA ASN A 72 -24.88 6.13 9.34
C ASN A 72 -25.53 5.87 10.69
N LYS A 73 -25.39 4.67 11.25
CA LYS A 73 -25.86 4.27 12.57
C LYS A 73 -24.71 4.16 13.60
N LEU A 74 -23.50 4.63 13.27
CA LEU A 74 -22.43 4.78 14.24
C LEU A 74 -22.82 5.86 15.27
N LYS A 75 -22.49 5.63 16.54
CA LYS A 75 -22.98 6.50 17.63
C LYS A 75 -22.33 7.88 17.64
N ASN A 76 -21.01 7.94 17.46
CA ASN A 76 -20.22 9.15 17.67
C ASN A 76 -19.16 9.37 16.58
N GLN A 77 -19.40 8.87 15.38
CA GLN A 77 -18.45 8.98 14.28
C GLN A 77 -19.19 9.31 13.00
N ASP A 78 -18.69 10.32 12.29
CA ASP A 78 -19.06 10.53 10.91
C ASP A 78 -18.58 9.36 10.06
N SER A 79 -19.23 9.12 8.97
CA SER A 79 -18.87 8.07 8.02
C SER A 79 -18.95 8.59 6.59
N SER A 80 -18.46 7.82 5.65
CA SER A 80 -18.54 8.12 4.22
C SER A 80 -18.45 6.84 3.42
N ILE A 81 -18.90 6.89 2.18
CA ILE A 81 -18.59 5.84 1.19
C ILE A 81 -18.01 6.50 -0.04
N HIS A 82 -16.81 6.10 -0.40
CA HIS A 82 -16.18 6.39 -1.67
C HIS A 82 -16.43 5.23 -2.64
N TRP A 83 -16.73 5.58 -3.88
CA TRP A 83 -16.97 4.63 -4.99
C TRP A 83 -15.70 4.50 -5.81
N HIS A 84 -14.84 3.59 -5.39
CA HIS A 84 -13.47 3.50 -5.88
C HIS A 84 -13.40 3.15 -7.38
N GLY A 85 -12.75 4.03 -8.14
CA GLY A 85 -12.55 3.89 -9.58
C GLY A 85 -13.74 4.30 -10.45
N LEU A 86 -14.81 4.88 -9.88
CA LEU A 86 -15.95 5.33 -10.64
C LEU A 86 -15.78 6.76 -11.16
N ILE A 87 -16.27 6.99 -12.38
CA ILE A 87 -16.42 8.31 -12.99
C ILE A 87 -17.82 8.84 -12.65
N LEU A 88 -17.89 9.84 -11.80
CA LEU A 88 -19.12 10.36 -11.25
C LEU A 88 -18.98 11.86 -10.90
N PRO A 89 -20.08 12.60 -10.62
CA PRO A 89 -19.97 13.99 -10.17
C PRO A 89 -19.19 14.09 -8.84
N GLY A 90 -18.32 15.10 -8.72
CA GLY A 90 -17.42 15.22 -7.57
C GLY A 90 -18.11 15.18 -6.21
N ILE A 91 -19.30 15.83 -6.05
CA ILE A 91 -20.08 15.77 -4.81
C ILE A 91 -20.52 14.33 -4.42
N MET A 92 -20.55 13.40 -5.38
CA MET A 92 -20.90 12.00 -5.18
C MET A 92 -19.67 11.10 -4.94
N ASP A 93 -18.45 11.65 -4.97
CA ASP A 93 -17.20 10.90 -4.75
C ASP A 93 -17.07 10.34 -3.33
N GLY A 94 -17.69 11.04 -2.36
CA GLY A 94 -17.83 10.55 -0.99
C GLY A 94 -16.59 10.70 -0.11
N VAL A 95 -15.70 11.65 -0.44
CA VAL A 95 -14.51 11.98 0.37
C VAL A 95 -14.79 13.21 1.22
N PRO A 96 -14.79 13.10 2.57
CA PRO A 96 -15.01 14.25 3.44
C PRO A 96 -13.97 15.36 3.22
N GLY A 97 -14.43 16.61 3.10
CA GLY A 97 -13.59 17.78 2.86
C GLY A 97 -13.25 18.05 1.38
N PHE A 98 -13.88 17.30 0.46
CA PHE A 98 -13.78 17.49 -0.99
C PHE A 98 -15.16 17.79 -1.58
N ASN A 99 -15.22 18.62 -2.62
CA ASN A 99 -16.45 18.93 -3.35
C ASN A 99 -17.65 19.30 -2.45
N GLN A 100 -17.40 19.96 -1.32
CA GLN A 100 -18.41 20.34 -0.33
C GLN A 100 -19.15 19.18 0.34
N PHE A 101 -18.55 17.97 0.36
CA PHE A 101 -19.06 16.83 1.09
C PHE A 101 -18.38 16.74 2.48
N ASP A 102 -19.18 16.93 3.55
CA ASP A 102 -18.67 16.91 4.94
C ASP A 102 -18.66 15.54 5.58
N GLY A 103 -19.14 14.53 4.87
CA GLY A 103 -19.39 13.18 5.41
C GLY A 103 -20.83 12.99 5.88
N ILE A 104 -21.13 11.84 6.41
CA ILE A 104 -22.46 11.43 6.90
C ILE A 104 -22.43 11.42 8.42
N ALA A 105 -23.03 12.43 9.04
CA ALA A 105 -23.07 12.53 10.50
C ALA A 105 -23.83 11.34 11.17
N PRO A 106 -23.59 11.07 12.48
CA PRO A 106 -24.30 10.03 13.21
C PRO A 106 -25.81 10.16 13.10
N ASN A 107 -26.47 9.05 12.81
CA ASN A 107 -27.94 8.96 12.61
C ASN A 107 -28.48 9.76 11.42
N LYS A 108 -27.62 10.21 10.52
CA LYS A 108 -28.04 10.85 9.24
C LYS A 108 -27.98 9.86 8.09
N THR A 109 -28.63 10.25 7.02
CA THR A 109 -28.65 9.57 5.74
C THR A 109 -28.12 10.49 4.67
N TYR A 110 -27.30 9.99 3.78
CA TYR A 110 -26.88 10.66 2.56
C TYR A 110 -27.32 9.85 1.36
N GLU A 111 -27.81 10.51 0.33
CA GLU A 111 -28.27 9.87 -0.90
C GLU A 111 -27.31 10.19 -2.04
N TYR A 112 -26.61 9.17 -2.52
CA TYR A 112 -25.77 9.22 -3.71
C TYR A 112 -26.63 9.00 -4.95
N LYS A 113 -26.56 9.92 -5.92
CA LYS A 113 -27.28 9.83 -7.19
C LYS A 113 -26.34 10.12 -8.34
N PHE A 114 -26.12 9.15 -9.20
CA PHE A 114 -25.26 9.33 -10.35
C PHE A 114 -25.61 8.38 -11.49
N LYS A 115 -25.24 8.79 -12.70
CA LYS A 115 -25.30 7.93 -13.89
C LYS A 115 -24.10 7.00 -13.91
N VAL A 116 -24.36 5.71 -14.09
CA VAL A 116 -23.30 4.70 -14.25
C VAL A 116 -22.76 4.77 -15.68
N ARG A 117 -21.57 5.34 -15.86
CA ARG A 117 -21.01 5.70 -17.17
C ARG A 117 -19.98 4.69 -17.72
N GLN A 118 -19.71 3.62 -16.99
CA GLN A 118 -18.64 2.66 -17.27
C GLN A 118 -19.07 1.26 -16.85
N ASN A 119 -18.36 0.25 -17.32
CA ASN A 119 -18.49 -1.12 -16.82
C ASN A 119 -17.15 -1.58 -16.25
N GLY A 120 -17.14 -2.71 -15.52
CA GLY A 120 -15.93 -3.30 -14.92
C GLY A 120 -16.13 -3.75 -13.48
N THR A 121 -15.03 -4.14 -12.88
CA THR A 121 -14.93 -4.56 -11.49
C THR A 121 -14.34 -3.44 -10.65
N TYR A 122 -15.06 -3.05 -9.63
CA TYR A 122 -14.76 -1.95 -8.72
C TYR A 122 -15.06 -2.37 -7.28
N TRP A 123 -14.95 -1.45 -6.34
CA TRP A 123 -15.31 -1.65 -4.96
C TRP A 123 -15.71 -0.33 -4.29
N TYR A 124 -16.16 -0.38 -3.08
CA TYR A 124 -16.49 0.81 -2.29
C TYR A 124 -15.97 0.66 -0.87
N HIS A 125 -15.56 1.76 -0.27
CA HIS A 125 -15.03 1.76 1.09
C HIS A 125 -15.20 3.13 1.76
N SER A 126 -14.94 3.17 3.07
CA SER A 126 -14.96 4.45 3.79
C SER A 126 -13.69 5.25 3.55
N HIS A 127 -13.85 6.54 3.39
CA HIS A 127 -12.76 7.52 3.44
C HIS A 127 -12.68 8.25 4.80
N SER A 128 -13.35 7.74 5.83
CA SER A 128 -13.44 8.33 7.18
C SER A 128 -12.61 7.56 8.20
N LYS A 129 -11.58 8.21 8.78
CA LYS A 129 -10.86 7.78 10.02
C LYS A 129 -10.48 6.30 10.13
N GLY A 130 -10.02 5.67 9.06
CA GLY A 130 -9.58 4.27 9.08
C GLY A 130 -10.71 3.24 9.18
N GLN A 131 -11.97 3.64 8.94
CA GLN A 131 -13.13 2.74 8.96
C GLN A 131 -13.03 1.63 7.91
N GLU A 132 -12.23 1.81 6.85
CA GLU A 132 -11.90 0.77 5.89
C GLU A 132 -11.26 -0.45 6.58
N GLN A 133 -10.19 -0.26 7.37
CA GLN A 133 -9.58 -1.35 8.16
C GLN A 133 -10.55 -1.95 9.17
N ASP A 134 -11.48 -1.15 9.70
CA ASP A 134 -12.44 -1.59 10.69
C ASP A 134 -13.65 -2.32 10.09
N GLY A 135 -13.70 -2.49 8.73
CA GLY A 135 -14.65 -3.37 8.04
C GLY A 135 -15.61 -2.68 7.06
N LEU A 136 -15.47 -1.36 6.83
CA LEU A 136 -16.35 -0.65 5.89
C LEU A 136 -15.77 -0.68 4.48
N TYR A 137 -15.93 -1.80 3.80
CA TYR A 137 -15.58 -2.01 2.40
C TYR A 137 -16.45 -3.12 1.79
N GLY A 138 -16.68 -3.06 0.49
CA GLY A 138 -17.44 -4.07 -0.24
C GLY A 138 -17.25 -4.01 -1.75
N PRO A 139 -17.54 -5.09 -2.46
CA PRO A 139 -17.38 -5.17 -3.91
C PRO A 139 -18.48 -4.44 -4.67
N LEU A 140 -18.14 -3.95 -5.86
CA LEU A 140 -19.05 -3.34 -6.80
C LEU A 140 -18.73 -3.84 -8.22
N VAL A 141 -19.73 -4.34 -8.92
CA VAL A 141 -19.59 -4.81 -10.30
C VAL A 141 -20.57 -4.04 -11.18
N ILE A 142 -20.05 -3.51 -12.27
CA ILE A 142 -20.86 -2.89 -13.32
C ILE A 142 -20.73 -3.74 -14.56
N TYR A 143 -21.83 -4.37 -14.95
CA TYR A 143 -21.88 -5.18 -16.16
C TYR A 143 -21.95 -4.30 -17.42
N PRO A 144 -21.39 -4.73 -18.54
CA PRO A 144 -21.63 -4.08 -19.81
C PRO A 144 -23.15 -4.04 -20.11
N LYS A 145 -23.58 -3.08 -20.90
CA LYS A 145 -24.98 -2.92 -21.28
C LYS A 145 -25.56 -4.23 -21.83
N ASN A 146 -26.72 -4.62 -21.30
CA ASN A 146 -27.41 -5.91 -21.56
C ASN A 146 -26.56 -7.14 -21.19
N LYS A 147 -25.55 -6.99 -20.37
CA LYS A 147 -24.59 -8.03 -19.95
C LYS A 147 -23.87 -8.73 -21.12
N VAL A 148 -23.71 -8.02 -22.23
CA VAL A 148 -23.01 -8.54 -23.40
C VAL A 148 -21.52 -8.37 -23.18
N PRO A 149 -20.69 -9.44 -23.18
CA PRO A 149 -19.25 -9.33 -23.06
C PRO A 149 -18.66 -8.47 -24.19
N LEU A 150 -17.64 -7.65 -23.88
CA LEU A 150 -17.01 -6.77 -24.87
C LEU A 150 -16.30 -7.58 -25.97
N THR A 151 -15.80 -8.75 -25.63
CA THR A 151 -15.18 -9.69 -26.58
C THR A 151 -15.62 -11.12 -26.31
N ALA A 152 -15.45 -11.99 -27.31
CA ALA A 152 -15.69 -13.43 -27.15
C ALA A 152 -14.73 -14.06 -26.09
N GLY A 153 -13.54 -13.49 -25.91
CA GLY A 153 -12.56 -13.94 -24.91
C GLY A 153 -12.97 -13.69 -23.46
N GLU A 154 -13.87 -12.73 -23.24
CA GLU A 154 -14.41 -12.41 -21.93
C GLU A 154 -15.67 -13.21 -21.56
N LYS A 155 -16.22 -13.97 -22.50
CA LYS A 155 -17.40 -14.81 -22.24
C LYS A 155 -17.03 -15.88 -21.21
N ALA A 156 -17.76 -15.90 -20.10
CA ALA A 156 -17.62 -16.90 -19.05
C ALA A 156 -18.98 -17.53 -18.74
N ASP A 157 -18.94 -18.79 -18.32
CA ASP A 157 -20.14 -19.54 -17.91
C ASP A 157 -20.44 -19.29 -16.41
N ARG A 158 -19.41 -18.95 -15.65
CA ARG A 158 -19.48 -18.56 -14.23
C ARG A 158 -18.73 -17.26 -14.03
N ASP A 159 -19.20 -16.43 -13.09
CA ASP A 159 -18.61 -15.13 -12.75
C ASP A 159 -18.59 -14.97 -11.23
N TYR A 160 -17.39 -14.83 -10.64
CA TYR A 160 -17.20 -14.73 -9.21
C TYR A 160 -16.38 -13.52 -8.85
N VAL A 161 -16.84 -12.78 -7.84
CA VAL A 161 -16.01 -11.80 -7.16
C VAL A 161 -15.09 -12.51 -6.15
N VAL A 162 -13.83 -12.18 -6.17
CA VAL A 162 -12.79 -12.66 -5.25
C VAL A 162 -12.18 -11.44 -4.55
N LEU A 163 -12.79 -11.04 -3.45
CA LEU A 163 -12.34 -9.91 -2.66
C LEU A 163 -11.33 -10.37 -1.61
N LEU A 164 -10.10 -9.86 -1.73
CA LEU A 164 -9.01 -10.07 -0.80
C LEU A 164 -9.01 -8.95 0.24
N SER A 165 -8.77 -9.29 1.51
CA SER A 165 -8.66 -8.29 2.58
C SER A 165 -7.76 -8.77 3.72
N ASP A 166 -7.27 -7.82 4.51
CA ASP A 166 -6.41 -8.04 5.65
C ASP A 166 -7.16 -7.70 6.96
N PHE A 167 -7.52 -8.72 7.72
CA PHE A 167 -8.19 -8.58 9.01
C PHE A 167 -7.19 -8.53 10.15
N HIS A 168 -7.29 -7.51 11.02
CA HIS A 168 -6.45 -7.38 12.19
C HIS A 168 -7.29 -7.39 13.48
N ASN A 169 -6.78 -7.97 14.57
CA ASN A 169 -7.49 -8.02 15.84
C ASN A 169 -7.62 -6.64 16.53
N SER A 170 -6.70 -5.73 16.29
CA SER A 170 -6.78 -4.34 16.73
C SER A 170 -7.65 -3.49 15.80
N THR A 171 -8.18 -2.38 16.31
CA THR A 171 -8.85 -1.37 15.49
C THR A 171 -7.84 -0.52 14.72
N SER A 172 -8.31 0.15 13.68
CA SER A 172 -7.50 1.10 12.89
C SER A 172 -6.85 2.17 13.76
N GLY A 173 -7.59 2.72 14.72
CA GLY A 173 -7.08 3.72 15.66
C GLY A 173 -5.97 3.19 16.56
N GLN A 174 -6.08 1.93 17.03
CA GLN A 174 -5.04 1.28 17.82
C GLN A 174 -3.78 1.04 16.98
N ILE A 175 -3.94 0.57 15.73
CA ILE A 175 -2.81 0.35 14.84
C ILE A 175 -2.09 1.67 14.56
N MET A 176 -2.80 2.73 14.16
CA MET A 176 -2.22 4.04 13.94
C MET A 176 -1.52 4.60 15.17
N SER A 177 -2.10 4.42 16.36
CA SER A 177 -1.48 4.85 17.63
C SER A 177 -0.16 4.13 17.89
N ASN A 178 -0.08 2.84 17.58
CA ASN A 178 1.14 2.05 17.74
C ASN A 178 2.22 2.48 16.74
N LEU A 179 1.87 2.65 15.47
CA LEU A 179 2.78 3.12 14.43
C LEU A 179 3.35 4.52 14.73
N LYS A 180 2.52 5.41 15.31
CA LYS A 180 2.99 6.75 15.74
C LYS A 180 3.89 6.73 16.96
N LYS A 181 3.83 5.71 17.81
CA LYS A 181 4.76 5.53 18.93
C LYS A 181 6.10 5.00 18.44
N GLU A 182 6.06 4.03 17.55
CA GLU A 182 7.22 3.35 16.99
C GLU A 182 6.85 2.83 15.60
N ALA A 183 7.48 3.33 14.55
CA ALA A 183 7.10 2.99 13.17
C ALA A 183 7.33 1.50 12.85
N ASP A 184 8.26 0.85 13.53
CA ASP A 184 8.56 -0.58 13.40
C ASP A 184 7.85 -1.44 14.47
N TYR A 185 6.80 -0.91 15.14
CA TYR A 185 6.05 -1.60 16.21
C TYR A 185 5.58 -3.00 15.81
N TYR A 186 5.17 -3.16 14.56
CA TYR A 186 4.67 -4.44 14.04
C TYR A 186 5.75 -5.29 13.35
N GLN A 187 7.01 -4.84 13.33
CA GLN A 187 8.12 -5.56 12.70
C GLN A 187 8.59 -6.73 13.58
N ASN A 188 7.87 -7.85 13.51
CA ASN A 188 8.12 -9.04 14.34
C ASN A 188 9.34 -9.87 13.88
N ARG A 189 9.96 -9.51 12.75
CA ARG A 189 11.07 -10.24 12.15
C ARG A 189 12.35 -9.41 12.15
N ARG A 190 12.73 -8.92 13.32
CA ARG A 190 14.07 -8.31 13.50
C ARG A 190 15.12 -9.37 13.19
N GLU A 191 16.13 -9.00 12.42
CA GLU A 191 17.27 -9.87 12.17
C GLU A 191 17.93 -10.27 13.48
N THR A 192 18.21 -11.56 13.60
CA THR A 192 18.87 -12.12 14.76
C THR A 192 20.39 -12.18 14.54
N VAL A 193 21.14 -12.40 15.61
CA VAL A 193 22.58 -12.64 15.50
C VAL A 193 22.90 -13.84 14.57
N PHE A 194 22.01 -14.85 14.55
CA PHE A 194 22.13 -15.99 13.65
C PHE A 194 21.96 -15.60 12.17
N ASP A 195 21.14 -14.62 11.85
CA ASP A 195 20.99 -14.12 10.48
C ASP A 195 22.26 -13.40 10.04
N VAL A 196 22.91 -12.66 10.95
CA VAL A 196 24.23 -12.05 10.73
C VAL A 196 25.27 -13.10 10.44
N PHE A 197 25.35 -14.17 11.25
CA PHE A 197 26.29 -15.27 11.01
C PHE A 197 26.02 -16.00 9.70
N ARG A 198 24.76 -16.22 9.35
CA ARG A 198 24.38 -16.82 8.04
C ARG A 198 24.83 -15.93 6.89
N GLN A 199 24.62 -14.62 7.01
CA GLN A 199 25.08 -13.66 6.00
C GLN A 199 26.62 -13.66 5.90
N ILE A 200 27.35 -13.62 7.03
CA ILE A 200 28.81 -13.69 7.04
C ILE A 200 29.31 -14.98 6.38
N LYS A 201 28.67 -16.12 6.65
CA LYS A 201 29.04 -17.41 6.04
C LYS A 201 28.83 -17.42 4.53
N ARG A 202 27.80 -16.75 4.04
CA ARG A 202 27.46 -16.68 2.61
C ARG A 202 28.30 -15.66 1.86
N ASP A 203 28.37 -14.42 2.37
CA ASP A 203 28.89 -13.25 1.65
C ASP A 203 30.31 -12.85 2.12
N GLY A 204 30.77 -13.39 3.24
CA GLY A 204 32.01 -13.03 3.91
C GLY A 204 31.86 -11.81 4.83
N LEU A 205 32.73 -11.72 5.85
CA LEU A 205 32.65 -10.70 6.91
C LEU A 205 32.69 -9.27 6.37
N LYS A 206 33.60 -8.97 5.43
CA LYS A 206 33.78 -7.61 4.89
C LYS A 206 32.58 -7.15 4.08
N ALA A 207 32.02 -8.00 3.24
CA ALA A 207 30.83 -7.69 2.44
C ALA A 207 29.60 -7.52 3.33
N THR A 208 29.41 -8.42 4.30
CA THR A 208 28.33 -8.34 5.28
C THR A 208 28.39 -7.03 6.08
N TRP A 209 29.59 -6.67 6.57
CA TRP A 209 29.77 -5.43 7.32
C TRP A 209 29.46 -4.18 6.48
N LYS A 210 29.99 -4.13 5.25
CA LYS A 210 29.72 -3.02 4.31
C LYS A 210 28.24 -2.87 4.04
N ASP A 211 27.58 -3.97 3.70
CA ASP A 211 26.16 -4.02 3.40
C ASP A 211 25.31 -3.57 4.61
N ARG A 212 25.54 -4.15 5.78
CA ARG A 212 24.81 -3.80 7.01
C ARG A 212 25.07 -2.37 7.48
N SER A 213 26.32 -1.90 7.38
CA SER A 213 26.66 -0.51 7.73
C SER A 213 25.90 0.47 6.86
N MET A 214 25.79 0.19 5.56
CA MET A 214 25.05 1.01 4.61
C MET A 214 23.55 1.06 4.94
N TRP A 215 22.91 -0.11 5.14
CA TRP A 215 21.49 -0.18 5.51
C TRP A 215 21.21 0.48 6.87
N ASN A 216 22.10 0.28 7.85
CA ASN A 216 21.99 0.92 9.14
C ASN A 216 22.17 2.45 9.06
N GLN A 217 23.07 2.92 8.20
CA GLN A 217 23.29 4.34 7.94
C GLN A 217 22.05 4.99 7.31
N MET A 218 21.34 4.28 6.44
CA MET A 218 20.07 4.71 5.87
C MET A 218 18.89 4.57 6.87
N ARG A 219 19.11 3.93 8.03
CA ARG A 219 18.07 3.60 9.02
C ARG A 219 16.91 2.81 8.44
N MET A 220 17.19 1.90 7.54
CA MET A 220 16.23 1.16 6.73
C MET A 220 16.45 -0.34 6.85
N LEU A 221 15.37 -1.12 6.76
CA LEU A 221 15.43 -2.57 6.71
C LEU A 221 15.36 -3.05 5.25
N LYS A 222 16.19 -4.03 4.88
CA LYS A 222 16.23 -4.62 3.53
C LYS A 222 14.92 -5.24 3.03
N THR A 223 14.00 -5.48 3.92
CA THR A 223 12.81 -6.31 3.67
C THR A 223 11.54 -5.66 4.16
N ASP A 224 11.55 -4.32 4.30
CA ASP A 224 10.39 -3.61 4.77
C ASP A 224 9.34 -3.51 3.66
N MET A 225 8.43 -4.51 3.62
CA MET A 225 7.37 -4.60 2.62
C MET A 225 5.97 -4.40 3.23
N SER A 226 5.87 -4.27 4.56
CA SER A 226 4.61 -4.01 5.25
C SER A 226 4.88 -3.38 6.61
N ASP A 227 4.25 -2.26 6.90
CA ASP A 227 4.34 -1.59 8.21
C ASP A 227 3.54 -2.31 9.28
N VAL A 228 2.53 -3.07 8.89
CA VAL A 228 1.62 -3.77 9.80
C VAL A 228 1.64 -5.26 9.48
N THR A 229 1.83 -6.06 10.51
CA THR A 229 1.85 -7.53 10.44
C THR A 229 0.76 -8.13 11.35
N ASN A 230 0.75 -9.44 11.50
CA ASN A 230 -0.26 -10.18 12.28
C ASN A 230 -1.68 -10.11 11.69
N TYR A 231 -1.78 -9.92 10.40
CA TYR A 231 -3.03 -10.02 9.67
C TYR A 231 -3.50 -11.47 9.51
N THR A 232 -4.80 -11.67 9.56
CA THR A 232 -5.46 -12.83 8.97
C THR A 232 -5.98 -12.41 7.61
N PHE A 233 -5.48 -13.03 6.55
CA PHE A 233 -5.88 -12.70 5.18
C PHE A 233 -7.17 -13.43 4.81
N LEU A 234 -8.13 -12.69 4.28
CA LEU A 234 -9.47 -13.19 4.00
C LEU A 234 -9.75 -13.20 2.50
N MET A 235 -10.49 -14.21 2.06
CA MET A 235 -11.13 -14.25 0.74
C MET A 235 -12.65 -14.20 0.90
N ASN A 236 -13.27 -13.13 0.41
CA ASN A 236 -14.69 -12.88 0.59
C ASN A 236 -15.14 -12.98 2.07
N GLY A 237 -14.31 -12.47 2.99
CA GLY A 237 -14.57 -12.47 4.42
C GLY A 237 -14.33 -13.80 5.15
N LYS A 238 -13.87 -14.83 4.44
CA LYS A 238 -13.53 -16.14 5.01
C LYS A 238 -12.05 -16.28 5.25
N THR A 239 -11.69 -16.89 6.39
CA THR A 239 -10.30 -17.29 6.67
C THR A 239 -9.89 -18.45 5.76
N PRO A 240 -8.58 -18.74 5.63
CA PRO A 240 -8.12 -19.91 4.89
C PRO A 240 -8.80 -21.22 5.34
N GLU A 241 -8.99 -21.42 6.64
CA GLU A 241 -9.63 -22.61 7.19
C GLU A 241 -11.12 -22.71 6.82
N GLN A 242 -11.79 -21.57 6.71
CA GLN A 242 -13.20 -21.50 6.27
C GLN A 242 -13.37 -21.71 4.77
N ASN A 243 -12.29 -21.55 4.03
CA ASN A 243 -12.14 -21.85 2.61
C ASN A 243 -13.32 -21.37 1.72
N TRP A 244 -13.18 -20.20 1.11
CA TRP A 244 -14.13 -19.76 0.11
C TRP A 244 -14.14 -20.73 -1.09
N THR A 245 -15.32 -21.09 -1.60
CA THR A 245 -15.44 -22.03 -2.72
C THR A 245 -16.27 -21.43 -3.84
N GLY A 246 -15.70 -21.40 -5.04
CA GLY A 246 -16.40 -21.14 -6.30
C GLY A 246 -16.59 -22.44 -7.07
N ASN A 247 -17.84 -22.75 -7.45
CA ASN A 247 -18.15 -24.00 -8.14
C ASN A 247 -18.06 -23.84 -9.66
N PHE A 248 -17.67 -24.90 -10.37
CA PHE A 248 -17.68 -24.98 -11.81
C PHE A 248 -18.06 -26.39 -12.28
N LYS A 249 -18.33 -26.55 -13.57
CA LYS A 249 -18.36 -27.84 -14.26
C LYS A 249 -17.19 -27.95 -15.21
N ALA A 250 -16.62 -29.14 -15.34
CA ALA A 250 -15.51 -29.37 -16.26
C ALA A 250 -15.83 -28.88 -17.66
N GLY A 251 -14.98 -28.04 -18.23
CA GLY A 251 -15.15 -27.39 -19.54
C GLY A 251 -15.82 -26.00 -19.51
N GLU A 252 -16.37 -25.57 -18.37
CA GLU A 252 -16.83 -24.18 -18.21
C GLU A 252 -15.66 -23.21 -18.11
N LYS A 253 -15.85 -22.01 -18.65
CA LYS A 253 -15.00 -20.86 -18.41
C LYS A 253 -15.47 -20.11 -17.18
N VAL A 254 -14.55 -19.82 -16.28
CA VAL A 254 -14.83 -19.09 -15.02
C VAL A 254 -14.15 -17.75 -15.06
N ARG A 255 -14.90 -16.67 -14.87
CA ARG A 255 -14.38 -15.33 -14.62
C ARG A 255 -14.18 -15.16 -13.12
N LEU A 256 -12.99 -14.76 -12.72
CA LEU A 256 -12.65 -14.39 -11.35
C LEU A 256 -12.33 -12.90 -11.34
N ARG A 257 -13.09 -12.14 -10.56
CA ARG A 257 -12.96 -10.69 -10.39
C ARG A 257 -12.21 -10.41 -9.10
N PHE A 258 -10.90 -10.32 -9.18
CA PHE A 258 -10.07 -10.03 -8.01
C PHE A 258 -10.14 -8.55 -7.66
N ILE A 259 -10.40 -8.29 -6.38
CA ILE A 259 -10.38 -6.96 -5.77
C ILE A 259 -9.47 -7.04 -4.56
N ASN A 260 -8.44 -6.21 -4.48
CA ASN A 260 -7.66 -6.10 -3.25
C ASN A 260 -8.16 -4.94 -2.40
N ALA A 261 -9.05 -5.25 -1.47
CA ALA A 261 -9.64 -4.33 -0.50
C ALA A 261 -8.89 -4.36 0.85
N SER A 262 -7.60 -4.71 0.84
CA SER A 262 -6.76 -4.69 2.05
C SER A 262 -6.35 -3.28 2.40
N ALA A 263 -6.21 -3.00 3.69
CA ALA A 263 -5.72 -1.71 4.17
C ALA A 263 -4.23 -1.51 3.91
N MET A 264 -3.41 -2.58 4.01
CA MET A 264 -1.94 -2.48 3.90
C MET A 264 -1.29 -3.57 3.05
N SER A 265 -2.01 -4.63 2.67
CA SER A 265 -1.39 -5.82 2.12
C SER A 265 -1.47 -5.88 0.60
N LEU A 266 -0.33 -6.11 -0.04
CA LEU A 266 -0.23 -6.49 -1.45
C LEU A 266 -0.14 -8.02 -1.52
N PHE A 267 -0.66 -8.60 -2.60
CA PHE A 267 -0.63 -10.06 -2.78
C PHE A 267 -0.03 -10.47 -4.12
N ASP A 268 0.68 -11.61 -4.10
CA ASP A 268 0.99 -12.38 -5.28
C ASP A 268 -0.07 -13.49 -5.42
N VAL A 269 -0.89 -13.40 -6.47
CA VAL A 269 -2.02 -14.30 -6.71
C VAL A 269 -1.66 -15.33 -7.75
N ARG A 270 -1.87 -16.61 -7.43
CA ARG A 270 -1.68 -17.75 -8.34
C ARG A 270 -2.73 -18.83 -8.13
N ILE A 271 -2.93 -19.64 -9.14
CA ILE A 271 -3.73 -20.86 -9.06
C ILE A 271 -2.84 -21.98 -9.60
N PRO A 272 -2.17 -22.76 -8.73
CA PRO A 272 -1.26 -23.81 -9.17
C PRO A 272 -1.89 -24.75 -10.22
N ASN A 273 -1.17 -25.00 -11.30
CA ASN A 273 -1.58 -25.84 -12.43
C ASN A 273 -2.78 -25.31 -13.24
N LEU A 274 -3.12 -24.03 -13.10
CA LEU A 274 -4.18 -23.41 -13.89
C LEU A 274 -3.74 -22.04 -14.40
N LYS A 275 -3.63 -21.87 -15.72
CA LYS A 275 -3.35 -20.57 -16.34
C LYS A 275 -4.50 -19.62 -16.12
N MET A 276 -4.17 -18.40 -15.80
CA MET A 276 -5.09 -17.26 -15.70
C MET A 276 -4.89 -16.37 -16.92
N THR A 277 -5.98 -16.02 -17.61
CA THR A 277 -5.93 -15.04 -18.70
C THR A 277 -6.48 -13.72 -18.17
N VAL A 278 -5.61 -12.74 -17.96
CA VAL A 278 -6.00 -11.39 -17.53
C VAL A 278 -6.73 -10.70 -18.67
N VAL A 279 -7.95 -10.21 -18.41
CA VAL A 279 -8.82 -9.54 -19.41
C VAL A 279 -9.22 -8.12 -18.99
N SER A 280 -9.02 -7.76 -17.72
CA SER A 280 -9.30 -6.40 -17.21
C SER A 280 -8.32 -6.04 -16.11
N ALA A 281 -7.96 -4.77 -16.02
CA ALA A 281 -7.19 -4.16 -14.94
C ALA A 281 -7.88 -2.86 -14.51
N ASP A 282 -8.12 -2.70 -13.21
CA ASP A 282 -8.85 -1.55 -12.63
C ASP A 282 -10.20 -1.28 -13.33
N GLY A 283 -10.96 -2.36 -13.59
CA GLY A 283 -12.24 -2.27 -14.27
C GLY A 283 -12.17 -1.97 -15.77
N GLN A 284 -10.96 -1.69 -16.31
CA GLN A 284 -10.76 -1.34 -17.70
C GLN A 284 -10.32 -2.56 -18.52
N PRO A 285 -10.92 -2.81 -19.70
CA PRO A 285 -10.61 -3.99 -20.50
C PRO A 285 -9.21 -3.89 -21.09
N VAL A 286 -8.45 -4.99 -21.01
CA VAL A 286 -7.13 -5.13 -21.62
C VAL A 286 -7.10 -6.27 -22.63
N LYS A 287 -6.14 -6.23 -23.56
CA LYS A 287 -5.90 -7.38 -24.42
C LYS A 287 -5.54 -8.60 -23.57
N PRO A 288 -6.10 -9.78 -23.86
CA PRO A 288 -5.90 -10.96 -23.03
C PRO A 288 -4.43 -11.33 -22.84
N VAL A 289 -3.99 -11.48 -21.59
CA VAL A 289 -2.61 -11.84 -21.22
C VAL A 289 -2.63 -13.12 -20.40
N PRO A 290 -2.14 -14.25 -20.91
CA PRO A 290 -2.03 -15.49 -20.14
C PRO A 290 -0.84 -15.42 -19.18
N VAL A 291 -1.09 -15.70 -17.90
CA VAL A 291 -0.10 -15.65 -16.82
C VAL A 291 -0.27 -16.83 -15.86
N ASP A 292 0.75 -17.10 -15.07
CA ASP A 292 0.70 -18.06 -13.96
C ASP A 292 0.49 -17.36 -12.61
N GLU A 293 0.90 -16.08 -12.54
CA GLU A 293 0.84 -15.26 -11.33
C GLU A 293 0.64 -13.79 -11.71
N PHE A 294 0.00 -13.04 -10.81
CA PHE A 294 0.01 -11.58 -10.88
C PHE A 294 0.11 -11.00 -9.48
N ARG A 295 0.80 -9.86 -9.35
CA ARG A 295 0.80 -9.03 -8.15
C ARG A 295 -0.39 -8.08 -8.19
N ILE A 296 -1.11 -7.96 -7.08
CA ILE A 296 -2.21 -7.01 -6.92
C ILE A 296 -1.94 -6.10 -5.71
N GLY A 297 -1.82 -4.80 -5.97
CA GLY A 297 -1.68 -3.78 -4.94
C GLY A 297 -2.98 -3.48 -4.23
N THR A 298 -2.92 -2.81 -3.08
CA THR A 298 -4.14 -2.31 -2.42
C THR A 298 -4.91 -1.44 -3.40
N ALA A 299 -6.21 -1.65 -3.48
CA ALA A 299 -7.16 -0.98 -4.35
C ALA A 299 -7.09 -1.31 -5.85
N GLU A 300 -6.13 -2.10 -6.32
CA GLU A 300 -6.18 -2.60 -7.70
C GLU A 300 -7.26 -3.68 -7.86
N THR A 301 -7.74 -3.81 -9.10
CA THR A 301 -8.60 -4.93 -9.50
C THR A 301 -8.06 -5.60 -10.76
N TYR A 302 -8.22 -6.93 -10.84
CA TYR A 302 -7.92 -7.71 -12.04
C TYR A 302 -9.02 -8.73 -12.30
N ASP A 303 -9.51 -8.79 -13.53
CA ASP A 303 -10.38 -9.87 -13.94
C ASP A 303 -9.59 -10.87 -14.76
N VAL A 304 -9.72 -12.15 -14.40
CA VAL A 304 -9.09 -13.25 -15.13
C VAL A 304 -10.12 -14.28 -15.56
N ILE A 305 -9.88 -14.88 -16.73
CA ILE A 305 -10.62 -16.05 -17.21
C ILE A 305 -9.74 -17.28 -17.00
N VAL A 306 -10.35 -18.32 -16.43
CA VAL A 306 -9.73 -19.64 -16.24
C VAL A 306 -10.61 -20.74 -16.84
N GLU A 307 -9.98 -21.85 -17.26
CA GLU A 307 -10.65 -23.04 -17.81
C GLU A 307 -10.27 -24.26 -16.96
N PRO A 308 -10.88 -24.44 -15.79
CA PRO A 308 -10.56 -25.53 -14.88
C PRO A 308 -11.01 -26.89 -15.44
N LYS A 309 -10.17 -27.93 -15.29
CA LYS A 309 -10.40 -29.28 -15.80
C LYS A 309 -10.24 -30.37 -14.75
N GLN A 310 -9.58 -30.07 -13.62
CA GLN A 310 -9.40 -30.98 -12.50
C GLN A 310 -10.50 -30.78 -11.48
N ALA A 311 -10.71 -31.75 -10.60
CA ALA A 311 -11.73 -31.70 -9.56
C ALA A 311 -11.66 -30.44 -8.67
N ASN A 312 -10.44 -29.99 -8.38
CA ASN A 312 -10.20 -28.83 -7.49
C ASN A 312 -8.95 -28.08 -7.89
N TYR A 313 -8.99 -26.75 -7.68
CA TYR A 313 -7.83 -25.87 -7.77
C TYR A 313 -7.84 -24.94 -6.57
N GLN A 314 -6.69 -24.78 -5.93
CA GLN A 314 -6.52 -23.84 -4.83
C GLN A 314 -6.14 -22.48 -5.39
N ILE A 315 -6.89 -21.44 -5.00
CA ILE A 315 -6.53 -20.05 -5.26
C ILE A 315 -5.66 -19.60 -4.09
N GLU A 316 -4.45 -19.16 -4.38
CA GLU A 316 -3.47 -18.73 -3.40
C GLU A 316 -3.15 -17.25 -3.62
N ALA A 317 -3.49 -16.40 -2.67
CA ALA A 317 -3.06 -15.00 -2.62
C ALA A 317 -2.08 -14.84 -1.45
N GLU A 318 -0.79 -14.89 -1.75
CA GLU A 318 0.29 -14.79 -0.77
C GLU A 318 0.66 -13.33 -0.53
N SER A 319 0.66 -12.90 0.73
CA SER A 319 1.14 -11.56 1.08
C SER A 319 2.61 -11.39 0.69
N ILE A 320 2.98 -10.24 0.15
CA ILE A 320 4.36 -10.01 -0.35
C ILE A 320 5.42 -10.06 0.75
N ASP A 321 5.04 -9.82 2.00
CA ASP A 321 5.90 -9.99 3.17
C ASP A 321 6.04 -11.44 3.61
N ARG A 322 5.36 -12.38 2.93
CA ARG A 322 5.35 -13.82 3.18
C ARG A 322 4.85 -14.20 4.59
N SER A 323 4.00 -13.34 5.17
CA SER A 323 3.42 -13.61 6.50
C SER A 323 2.22 -14.55 6.47
N GLY A 324 1.61 -14.78 5.31
CA GLY A 324 0.48 -15.69 5.16
C GLY A 324 -0.23 -15.60 3.82
N PHE A 325 -1.35 -16.29 3.74
CA PHE A 325 -2.15 -16.48 2.54
C PHE A 325 -3.62 -16.15 2.77
N SER A 326 -4.27 -15.59 1.77
CA SER A 326 -5.71 -15.72 1.58
C SER A 326 -5.96 -16.89 0.65
N ILE A 327 -6.83 -17.82 1.04
CA ILE A 327 -7.06 -19.08 0.32
C ILE A 327 -8.53 -19.23 -0.08
N GLY A 328 -8.72 -19.75 -1.29
CA GLY A 328 -10.01 -20.22 -1.79
C GLY A 328 -9.86 -21.46 -2.67
N THR A 329 -10.97 -22.04 -3.05
CA THR A 329 -11.01 -23.24 -3.91
C THR A 329 -11.97 -23.05 -5.08
N LEU A 330 -11.53 -23.39 -6.30
CA LEU A 330 -12.42 -23.71 -7.40
C LEU A 330 -12.70 -25.20 -7.34
N HIS A 331 -13.99 -25.58 -7.32
CA HIS A 331 -14.45 -26.95 -7.11
C HIS A 331 -15.39 -27.39 -8.24
N ASP A 332 -15.09 -28.54 -8.85
CA ASP A 332 -16.02 -29.18 -9.79
C ASP A 332 -17.21 -29.76 -9.03
N GLU A 333 -18.40 -29.21 -9.24
CA GLU A 333 -19.63 -29.60 -8.55
C GLU A 333 -20.03 -31.07 -8.76
N ASN A 334 -19.43 -31.76 -9.75
CA ASN A 334 -19.65 -33.19 -9.98
C ASN A 334 -18.72 -34.09 -9.15
N THR A 335 -17.85 -33.52 -8.33
CA THR A 335 -16.87 -34.24 -7.50
C THR A 335 -17.19 -34.06 -6.01
N SER A 336 -16.50 -34.82 -5.15
CA SER A 336 -16.65 -34.65 -3.71
C SER A 336 -16.00 -33.35 -3.22
N PRO A 337 -16.67 -32.59 -2.34
CA PRO A 337 -16.12 -31.37 -1.78
C PRO A 337 -14.76 -31.56 -1.09
N VAL A 338 -13.91 -30.55 -1.17
CA VAL A 338 -12.62 -30.54 -0.45
C VAL A 338 -12.89 -30.52 1.04
N LYS A 339 -12.40 -31.56 1.75
CA LYS A 339 -12.61 -31.70 3.21
C LYS A 339 -11.70 -30.79 4.03
N SER A 340 -10.49 -30.51 3.52
CA SER A 340 -9.52 -29.64 4.15
C SER A 340 -8.58 -29.05 3.10
N ILE A 341 -8.16 -27.81 3.33
CA ILE A 341 -7.13 -27.17 2.51
C ILE A 341 -5.75 -27.60 2.99
N VAL A 342 -4.79 -27.58 2.08
CA VAL A 342 -3.37 -27.69 2.41
C VAL A 342 -2.77 -26.29 2.33
N MET A 343 -2.27 -25.79 3.46
CA MET A 343 -1.63 -24.48 3.47
C MET A 343 -0.32 -24.56 2.67
N PRO A 344 -0.14 -23.66 1.70
CA PRO A 344 1.10 -23.62 0.93
C PRO A 344 2.29 -23.24 1.83
N THR A 345 3.48 -23.71 1.44
CA THR A 345 4.72 -23.23 2.07
C THR A 345 4.99 -21.79 1.60
N PRO A 346 5.21 -20.84 2.51
CA PRO A 346 5.58 -19.48 2.14
C PRO A 346 6.86 -19.47 1.29
N ARG A 347 6.85 -18.68 0.24
CA ARG A 347 8.03 -18.48 -0.60
C ARG A 347 9.11 -17.69 0.15
N PRO A 348 10.37 -17.74 -0.33
CA PRO A 348 11.43 -16.89 0.23
C PRO A 348 11.03 -15.42 0.17
N ARG A 349 11.31 -14.67 1.23
CA ARG A 349 11.11 -13.23 1.28
C ARG A 349 12.15 -12.55 0.39
N ALA A 350 11.70 -11.72 -0.54
CA ALA A 350 12.62 -10.97 -1.39
C ALA A 350 13.32 -9.87 -0.59
N LEU A 351 14.63 -9.75 -0.82
CA LEU A 351 15.46 -8.67 -0.30
C LEU A 351 15.62 -7.60 -1.38
N LEU A 352 15.42 -6.35 -1.02
CA LEU A 352 15.66 -5.22 -1.92
C LEU A 352 17.16 -5.07 -2.16
N THR A 353 17.53 -4.77 -3.40
CA THR A 353 18.90 -4.43 -3.81
C THR A 353 19.05 -2.92 -3.96
N MET A 354 20.28 -2.45 -4.09
CA MET A 354 20.55 -1.04 -4.41
C MET A 354 20.00 -0.66 -5.79
N GLU A 355 19.91 -1.62 -6.71
CA GLU A 355 19.28 -1.44 -8.03
C GLU A 355 17.78 -1.22 -7.93
N ASP A 356 17.11 -1.96 -7.04
CA ASP A 356 15.70 -1.74 -6.74
C ASP A 356 15.44 -0.34 -6.18
N MET A 357 16.44 0.23 -5.51
CA MET A 357 16.43 1.59 -4.94
C MET A 357 16.81 2.69 -5.94
N GLY A 358 17.02 2.35 -7.21
CA GLY A 358 17.46 3.33 -8.21
C GLY A 358 18.90 3.82 -8.07
N MET A 359 19.67 3.24 -7.15
CA MET A 359 21.04 3.69 -6.83
C MET A 359 22.14 3.00 -7.65
N ASN A 360 21.79 2.22 -8.65
CA ASN A 360 22.76 1.39 -9.40
C ASN A 360 23.55 2.15 -10.48
N HIS A 361 23.13 3.37 -10.83
CA HIS A 361 23.90 4.14 -11.83
C HIS A 361 25.08 4.90 -11.26
N ASP A 362 25.27 4.93 -9.93
CA ASP A 362 26.33 5.73 -9.31
C ASP A 362 27.38 4.95 -8.52
N MET A 363 27.31 3.62 -8.42
CA MET A 363 28.44 2.88 -7.81
C MET A 363 29.64 2.72 -8.75
N SER A 364 29.50 2.87 -10.05
CA SER A 364 30.62 3.06 -11.00
C SER A 364 31.00 4.55 -11.15
N SER A 365 30.11 5.51 -10.86
CA SER A 365 30.39 6.92 -10.65
C SER A 365 30.85 7.19 -9.21
N MET A 366 30.55 6.32 -8.22
CA MET A 366 31.22 6.32 -6.92
C MET A 366 32.62 5.68 -6.97
N LYS A 367 32.96 4.88 -8.01
CA LYS A 367 34.36 4.66 -8.42
C LYS A 367 34.94 5.89 -9.12
N GLY A 368 34.13 6.77 -9.65
CA GLY A 368 34.37 8.11 -10.09
C GLY A 368 34.46 9.11 -8.92
N MET A 369 33.78 8.87 -7.79
CA MET A 369 34.01 9.62 -6.54
C MET A 369 35.27 9.22 -5.81
N ASP A 370 35.84 8.00 -6.00
CA ASP A 370 37.24 7.70 -5.65
C ASP A 370 38.20 8.38 -6.64
N HIS A 371 37.78 8.78 -7.85
CA HIS A 371 38.49 9.66 -8.76
C HIS A 371 38.12 11.13 -8.56
N ASP A 372 36.87 11.45 -8.11
CA ASP A 372 36.47 12.80 -7.71
C ASP A 372 36.84 13.15 -6.26
N MET A 373 37.19 12.18 -5.42
CA MET A 373 37.92 12.47 -4.19
C MET A 373 39.39 12.84 -4.46
N SER A 374 39.94 12.63 -5.66
CA SER A 374 41.22 13.24 -6.11
C SER A 374 40.97 14.46 -7.03
N SER A 375 39.75 14.70 -7.55
CA SER A 375 39.25 15.98 -8.07
C SER A 375 38.50 16.80 -7.01
N MET A 376 38.26 16.27 -5.78
CA MET A 376 38.11 17.05 -4.57
C MET A 376 39.48 17.65 -4.09
N LYS A 377 40.63 17.29 -4.71
CA LYS A 377 41.79 18.18 -4.81
C LYS A 377 41.53 19.36 -5.76
N GLY A 378 40.52 19.30 -6.62
CA GLY A 378 39.93 20.40 -7.38
C GLY A 378 38.90 21.19 -6.56
N MET A 379 38.28 20.64 -5.52
CA MET A 379 37.55 21.32 -4.45
C MET A 379 38.51 21.89 -3.40
N ASP A 380 39.75 21.37 -3.25
CA ASP A 380 40.84 22.09 -2.58
C ASP A 380 41.30 23.33 -3.38
N HIS A 381 40.99 23.42 -4.71
CA HIS A 381 41.14 24.66 -5.49
C HIS A 381 39.83 25.51 -5.48
N ASP A 382 38.64 24.94 -5.30
CA ASP A 382 37.39 25.66 -5.00
C ASP A 382 37.20 25.89 -3.49
N MET A 383 37.84 25.11 -2.63
CA MET A 383 38.05 25.47 -1.21
C MET A 383 39.25 26.45 -1.01
N SER A 384 40.03 26.79 -2.03
CA SER A 384 40.96 27.91 -1.97
C SER A 384 40.39 29.18 -2.66
N SER A 385 39.23 29.11 -3.34
CA SER A 385 38.27 30.19 -3.57
C SER A 385 37.22 30.26 -2.43
N MET A 386 37.10 29.25 -1.58
CA MET A 386 36.62 29.32 -0.21
C MET A 386 37.75 29.71 0.81
N LYS A 387 38.99 30.05 0.39
CA LYS A 387 39.88 30.94 1.12
C LYS A 387 39.39 32.40 1.05
N GLY A 388 38.42 32.70 0.20
CA GLY A 388 37.53 33.83 0.27
C GLY A 388 36.41 33.66 1.33
N MET A 389 36.03 32.46 1.71
CA MET A 389 35.28 32.12 2.94
C MET A 389 36.20 31.99 4.16
N ASP A 390 37.49 31.72 4.00
CA ASP A 390 38.51 31.87 5.04
C ASP A 390 38.90 33.37 5.25
N HIS A 391 38.50 34.27 4.33
CA HIS A 391 38.48 35.72 4.56
C HIS A 391 37.12 36.21 5.06
N ASP A 392 36.00 35.53 4.77
CA ASP A 392 34.69 35.67 5.43
C ASP A 392 34.59 34.76 6.65
N MET A 393 35.44 33.75 6.81
CA MET A 393 35.71 33.07 8.07
C MET A 393 36.92 33.71 8.82
N SER A 394 37.54 34.76 8.37
CA SER A 394 38.42 35.66 9.10
C SER A 394 37.75 37.03 9.39
N SER A 395 36.53 37.25 8.90
CA SER A 395 35.46 38.04 9.50
C SER A 395 34.50 37.14 10.33
N MET A 396 34.65 35.80 10.28
CA MET A 396 34.40 34.83 11.33
C MET A 396 35.62 34.55 12.20
N LYS A 397 36.76 35.24 12.05
CA LYS A 397 37.76 35.53 13.08
C LYS A 397 37.37 36.77 13.90
N GLY A 398 36.37 37.45 13.49
CA GLY A 398 35.44 38.24 14.27
C GLY A 398 34.41 37.37 15.05
N MET A 399 34.08 36.14 14.63
CA MET A 399 33.53 35.06 15.43
C MET A 399 34.60 34.23 16.15
N ASP A 400 35.90 34.36 15.84
CA ASP A 400 37.05 33.94 16.65
C ASP A 400 37.52 35.07 17.57
N HIS A 401 36.98 36.30 17.44
CA HIS A 401 37.01 37.33 18.49
C HIS A 401 35.65 37.39 19.25
N ASP A 402 34.56 36.89 18.67
CA ASP A 402 33.33 36.44 19.32
C ASP A 402 33.29 34.91 19.53
N MET A 403 34.34 34.18 19.15
CA MET A 403 34.80 32.91 19.68
C MET A 403 36.11 33.06 20.49
N SER A 404 36.62 34.22 20.78
CA SER A 404 37.47 34.63 21.85
C SER A 404 36.68 35.50 22.88
N SER A 405 35.47 35.81 22.56
CA SER A 405 34.25 35.99 23.37
C SER A 405 33.48 34.68 23.45
N MET A 406 33.90 33.62 22.72
CA MET A 406 33.77 32.23 22.95
C MET A 406 35.08 31.60 23.35
N LYS A 407 36.16 32.40 23.61
CA LYS A 407 37.24 32.21 24.57
C LYS A 407 36.93 32.97 25.84
N GLY A 408 35.90 33.67 25.83
CA GLY A 408 34.98 34.08 26.83
C GLY A 408 33.95 32.94 27.10
N MET A 409 33.68 32.02 26.17
CA MET A 409 33.21 30.66 26.31
C MET A 409 34.36 29.67 26.38
N ASP A 410 35.65 30.03 26.31
CA ASP A 410 36.81 29.40 26.85
C ASP A 410 37.31 30.16 28.12
N HIS A 411 36.69 31.24 28.47
CA HIS A 411 36.62 31.77 29.83
C HIS A 411 35.24 31.55 30.42
N ASP A 412 34.27 31.31 29.63
CA ASP A 412 33.01 30.61 29.90
C ASP A 412 32.96 29.26 29.19
N MET A 413 34.12 28.72 28.72
CA MET A 413 34.62 27.39 28.60
C MET A 413 35.90 27.26 29.38
N SER A 414 36.41 28.19 30.13
CA SER A 414 37.13 28.15 31.34
C SER A 414 36.24 28.58 32.50
N SER A 415 35.01 28.94 32.21
CA SER A 415 33.75 28.75 32.89
C SER A 415 32.98 27.58 32.29
N MET A 416 33.56 26.92 31.28
CA MET A 416 33.47 25.57 30.88
C MET A 416 34.83 24.92 31.01
N LYS A 417 35.91 25.60 31.54
CA LYS A 417 36.93 25.15 32.44
C LYS A 417 36.51 25.57 33.85
N GLY A 418 35.52 26.24 33.95
CA GLY A 418 34.54 26.36 34.93
C GLY A 418 33.49 25.24 34.76
N MET A 419 33.29 24.68 33.60
CA MET A 419 32.91 23.37 33.27
C MET A 419 34.10 22.49 32.98
N ASP A 420 35.35 22.87 33.11
CA ASP A 420 36.52 22.19 33.51
C ASP A 420 36.89 22.65 34.91
N HIS A 421 36.31 23.59 35.49
CA HIS A 421 36.11 23.73 36.87
C HIS A 421 34.67 23.46 37.26
N ASP A 422 33.84 23.49 36.40
CA ASP A 422 32.58 22.80 36.42
C ASP A 422 32.58 21.74 35.30
N MET A 423 33.72 21.32 34.72
CA MET A 423 34.23 20.10 34.25
C MET A 423 35.50 19.82 35.00
N SER A 424 35.96 20.49 35.92
CA SER A 424 36.54 20.14 37.15
C SER A 424 35.54 20.32 38.30
N SER A 425 34.40 20.79 38.01
CA SER A 425 33.09 20.43 38.51
C SER A 425 32.40 19.55 37.57
N MET A 426 32.95 19.19 36.47
CA MET A 426 32.88 18.02 35.69
C MET A 426 34.27 17.40 35.70
N LYS A 427 35.34 17.90 36.37
CA LYS A 427 36.31 17.30 37.23
C LYS A 427 35.90 17.54 38.67
N GLY A 428 34.94 18.18 38.83
CA GLY A 428 33.95 18.14 39.81
C GLY A 428 32.85 17.19 39.31
N MET A 429 32.63 16.94 38.12
CA MET A 429 32.25 15.74 37.49
C MET A 429 33.51 15.00 37.07
N ASP A 430 34.75 15.30 37.32
CA ASP A 430 35.88 14.56 37.64
C ASP A 430 36.22 14.82 39.08
N HIS A 431 35.66 15.65 39.80
CA HIS A 431 35.35 15.52 41.17
C HIS A 431 33.93 15.29 41.46
N ASP A 432 33.12 15.50 40.64
CA ASP A 432 31.83 14.89 40.45
C ASP A 432 31.86 14.07 39.16
N MET A 433 32.94 13.74 38.52
CA MET A 433 33.47 12.62 37.89
C MET A 433 34.70 12.20 38.61
N SER A 434 35.13 12.67 39.62
CA SER A 434 35.64 12.09 40.78
C SER A 434 34.60 12.15 41.89
N SER A 435 33.51 12.68 41.66
CA SER A 435 32.17 12.29 42.10
C SER A 435 31.43 11.62 40.97
N MET A 436 32.01 11.49 39.84
CA MET A 436 31.94 10.46 38.86
C MET A 436 33.30 9.82 38.80
N LYS A 437 34.36 10.16 39.56
CA LYS A 437 35.30 9.42 40.33
C LYS A 437 34.86 9.44 41.78
N GLY A 438 33.91 10.04 42.05
CA GLY A 438 32.87 9.87 42.97
C GLY A 438 31.73 9.08 42.35
N MET A 439 31.48 9.04 41.12
CA MET A 439 31.11 7.99 40.29
C MET A 439 32.34 7.29 39.74
N ASP A 440 33.58 7.53 40.02
CA ASP A 440 34.73 6.72 40.19
C ASP A 440 35.02 6.66 41.69
N HIS A 441 34.40 7.30 42.50
CA HIS A 441 34.12 6.93 43.83
C HIS A 441 32.69 6.64 44.06
N ASP A 442 31.86 7.00 43.30
CA ASP A 442 30.56 6.43 43.00
C ASP A 442 30.56 5.86 41.56
N MET A 443 31.67 5.65 40.87
CA MET A 443 32.15 4.66 40.02
C MET A 443 33.37 4.03 40.63
N SER A 444 33.82 4.31 41.76
CA SER A 444 34.37 3.51 42.78
C SER A 444 33.36 3.31 43.90
N SER A 445 32.20 3.86 43.76
CA SER A 445 30.89 3.43 44.18
C SER A 445 30.12 2.94 42.99
N MET A 446 30.64 2.99 41.77
CA MET A 446 30.56 2.16 40.64
C MET A 446 31.91 1.48 40.42
N LYS A 447 32.98 1.64 41.22
CA LYS A 447 33.94 0.74 41.76
C LYS A 447 33.51 0.39 43.17
N GLY A 448 32.52 0.90 43.63
CA GLY A 448 31.53 0.58 44.58
C GLY A 448 30.36 -0.07 43.88
N MET A 449 30.09 0.14 42.58
CA MET A 449 29.61 -0.73 41.55
C MET A 449 30.75 -1.38 40.81
N ASP A 450 32.04 -1.23 41.05
CA ASP A 450 33.19 -2.07 40.97
C ASP A 450 33.58 -2.55 42.38
N HIS A 451 32.90 -2.18 43.36
CA HIS A 451 32.71 -2.85 44.63
C HIS A 451 31.27 -3.27 44.77
N ASP A 452 30.34 -2.75 44.06
CA ASP A 452 29.03 -3.27 43.66
C ASP A 452 28.99 -3.61 42.19
N MET A 453 30.10 -3.59 41.39
CA MET A 453 30.60 -4.38 40.31
C MET A 453 31.78 -5.22 40.74
N SER A 454 32.29 -5.21 41.92
CA SER A 454 32.95 -6.22 42.67
C SER A 454 32.06 -6.74 43.79
N SER A 455 30.83 -6.25 43.86
CA SER A 455 29.58 -6.82 44.25
C SER A 455 28.74 -7.17 43.02
N MET A 456 29.15 -6.80 41.80
CA MET A 456 29.01 -7.40 40.51
C MET A 456 30.31 -8.10 40.06
N LYS A 457 31.43 -8.06 40.83
CA LYS A 457 32.44 -9.07 41.04
C LYS A 457 32.09 -9.92 42.22
N GLY A 458 31.14 -9.62 42.95
CA GLY A 458 30.23 -10.26 43.82
C GLY A 458 29.01 -10.80 43.02
N MET A 459 28.66 -10.25 41.81
CA MET A 459 28.02 -10.85 40.65
C MET A 459 29.03 -11.46 39.66
N ASP A 460 30.36 -11.23 39.77
CA ASP A 460 31.47 -12.06 39.34
C ASP A 460 31.89 -13.06 40.43
N HIS A 461 31.37 -12.98 41.63
CA HIS A 461 31.28 -14.03 42.61
C HIS A 461 29.87 -14.64 42.68
N ASP A 462 28.84 -13.95 42.20
CA ASP A 462 27.53 -14.46 41.80
C ASP A 462 27.42 -14.66 40.27
N MET A 463 28.39 -14.27 39.46
CA MET A 463 28.78 -14.79 38.12
C MET A 463 29.94 -15.79 38.19
N SER A 464 30.57 -16.08 39.33
CA SER A 464 31.36 -17.28 39.62
C SER A 464 30.61 -18.21 40.59
N SER A 465 29.40 -17.83 41.06
CA SER A 465 28.28 -18.69 41.38
C SER A 465 27.29 -18.80 40.20
N MET A 466 27.47 -18.03 39.11
CA MET A 466 27.14 -18.34 37.71
C MET A 466 28.30 -19.03 36.97
N LYS A 467 29.53 -19.10 37.49
CA LYS A 467 30.53 -20.18 37.25
C LYS A 467 30.21 -21.41 38.05
N GLY A 468 29.38 -21.36 39.02
CA GLY A 468 28.58 -22.37 39.70
C GLY A 468 27.32 -22.71 38.88
N MET A 469 26.83 -21.85 37.95
CA MET A 469 25.96 -22.14 36.82
C MET A 469 26.74 -22.60 35.59
N ASP A 470 28.06 -22.31 35.44
CA ASP A 470 28.97 -23.00 34.56
C ASP A 470 29.36 -24.40 35.11
N HIS A 471 29.16 -24.64 36.41
CA HIS A 471 29.16 -26.01 37.02
C HIS A 471 27.75 -26.62 37.01
N ASP A 472 26.67 -25.85 36.99
CA ASP A 472 25.28 -26.27 36.70
C ASP A 472 24.97 -26.25 35.19
N MET A 473 25.75 -25.54 34.36
CA MET A 473 25.79 -25.68 32.89
C MET A 473 26.79 -26.76 32.44
N SER A 474 27.67 -27.32 33.30
CA SER A 474 28.42 -28.54 33.07
C SER A 474 27.78 -29.78 33.76
N SER A 475 26.75 -29.57 34.61
CA SER A 475 25.71 -30.57 34.93
C SER A 475 24.54 -30.47 33.92
N MET A 476 24.44 -29.42 33.12
CA MET A 476 23.73 -29.36 31.84
C MET A 476 24.58 -29.88 30.66
N LYS A 477 25.89 -30.11 30.79
CA LYS A 477 26.67 -31.06 29.99
C LYS A 477 26.38 -32.51 30.32
N GLY A 478 25.78 -32.78 31.46
CA GLY A 478 25.08 -33.99 31.83
C GLY A 478 23.66 -34.07 31.24
N MET A 479 23.03 -32.91 30.85
CA MET A 479 21.85 -32.83 29.98
C MET A 479 22.18 -32.92 28.50
N ASP A 480 23.41 -32.58 28.08
CA ASP A 480 23.91 -32.93 26.72
C ASP A 480 24.18 -34.46 26.60
N HIS A 481 24.33 -35.18 27.72
CA HIS A 481 24.31 -36.66 27.74
C HIS A 481 22.88 -37.21 27.86
N ASP A 482 21.93 -36.49 28.49
CA ASP A 482 20.49 -36.82 28.44
C ASP A 482 19.80 -36.32 27.15
N MET A 483 20.34 -35.28 26.46
CA MET A 483 19.92 -34.87 25.12
C MET A 483 20.51 -35.77 24.02
N SER A 484 21.58 -36.54 24.28
CA SER A 484 22.06 -37.57 23.33
C SER A 484 21.36 -38.94 23.56
N SER A 485 20.66 -39.15 24.68
CA SER A 485 19.67 -40.21 24.87
C SER A 485 18.27 -39.81 24.36
N MET A 486 18.02 -38.50 24.11
CA MET A 486 16.84 -37.96 23.40
C MET A 486 17.07 -37.89 21.87
N LYS A 487 18.25 -38.26 21.33
CA LYS A 487 18.44 -38.52 19.89
C LYS A 487 17.64 -39.72 19.38
N GLY A 488 17.08 -40.52 20.26
CA GLY A 488 16.09 -41.55 19.96
C GLY A 488 14.65 -41.01 19.89
N MET A 489 14.38 -39.75 20.34
CA MET A 489 13.07 -39.08 20.20
C MET A 489 13.01 -38.11 19.01
N ASP A 490 14.16 -37.72 18.44
CA ASP A 490 14.19 -36.93 17.20
C ASP A 490 13.62 -37.67 15.98
N HIS A 491 13.52 -39.01 16.04
CA HIS A 491 12.89 -39.79 14.98
C HIS A 491 11.36 -39.82 15.05
N ASP A 492 10.75 -39.55 16.23
CA ASP A 492 9.28 -39.45 16.37
C ASP A 492 8.75 -38.01 16.46
N MET A 493 9.63 -37.01 16.63
CA MET A 493 9.26 -35.60 16.59
C MET A 493 9.50 -34.92 15.22
N SER A 494 10.26 -35.57 14.31
CA SER A 494 10.43 -35.10 12.91
C SER A 494 9.16 -35.22 12.06
N SER A 495 8.09 -35.85 12.57
CA SER A 495 6.76 -35.87 11.96
C SER A 495 5.79 -34.83 12.51
N LYS A 496 6.21 -33.98 13.48
CA LYS A 496 5.36 -32.95 14.11
C LYS A 496 6.02 -31.59 14.32
N THR A 497 7.25 -31.40 13.94
CA THR A 497 7.83 -30.07 13.84
C THR A 497 7.30 -29.44 12.55
N MET A 498 6.52 -28.38 12.67
CA MET A 498 6.34 -27.45 11.58
C MET A 498 7.72 -27.11 11.04
N SER A 499 8.06 -27.72 9.90
CA SER A 499 9.30 -27.44 9.21
C SER A 499 9.30 -25.97 8.82
N SER A 500 10.01 -25.13 9.57
CA SER A 500 10.55 -23.90 9.03
C SER A 500 11.68 -24.27 8.04
N SER A 501 11.35 -25.06 7.03
CA SER A 501 12.18 -25.23 5.85
C SER A 501 11.91 -24.05 4.94
N GLY A 502 12.19 -22.83 5.40
CA GLY A 502 12.55 -21.78 4.49
C GLY A 502 13.84 -22.27 3.83
N SER A 503 13.81 -22.51 2.53
CA SER A 503 15.01 -22.75 1.76
C SER A 503 16.02 -21.68 2.14
N ASP A 504 17.30 -22.02 2.34
CA ASP A 504 18.39 -21.04 2.55
C ASP A 504 18.61 -20.18 1.30
N GLU A 505 17.72 -20.28 0.30
CA GLU A 505 17.71 -19.55 -0.94
C GLU A 505 17.27 -18.11 -0.67
N VAL A 506 18.18 -17.17 -0.89
CA VAL A 506 17.94 -15.75 -0.79
C VAL A 506 17.52 -15.23 -2.15
N VAL A 507 16.33 -14.62 -2.21
CA VAL A 507 15.78 -14.00 -3.42
C VAL A 507 15.97 -12.50 -3.33
N TYR A 508 16.45 -11.88 -4.39
CA TYR A 508 16.67 -10.44 -4.47
C TYR A 508 15.74 -9.80 -5.49
N GLY A 509 15.31 -8.58 -5.24
CA GLY A 509 14.53 -7.75 -6.14
C GLY A 509 13.15 -7.40 -5.61
N TRP A 510 12.45 -6.59 -6.40
CA TRP A 510 11.04 -6.24 -6.22
C TRP A 510 10.18 -7.14 -7.13
N ALA A 511 8.91 -6.94 -7.15
CA ALA A 511 7.87 -7.55 -7.96
C ALA A 511 8.22 -8.89 -8.65
N ASN A 512 7.58 -9.97 -8.24
CA ASN A 512 7.73 -11.30 -8.85
C ASN A 512 9.12 -11.94 -8.67
N ALA A 513 9.98 -11.36 -7.85
CA ALA A 513 11.32 -11.87 -7.62
C ALA A 513 11.34 -13.34 -7.15
N SER A 514 10.30 -13.77 -6.43
CA SER A 514 10.13 -15.14 -5.97
C SER A 514 9.18 -15.97 -6.84
N THR A 515 8.84 -15.53 -8.04
CA THR A 515 8.08 -16.37 -8.99
C THR A 515 8.94 -17.56 -9.43
N PRO A 516 8.44 -18.80 -9.35
CA PRO A 516 9.21 -19.97 -9.73
C PRO A 516 9.69 -19.89 -11.19
N ALA A 517 10.89 -20.43 -11.44
CA ALA A 517 11.48 -20.44 -12.78
C ALA A 517 10.55 -21.14 -13.79
N GLY A 518 10.41 -20.54 -14.97
CA GLY A 518 9.54 -21.06 -16.05
C GLY A 518 8.07 -20.64 -15.95
N LEU A 519 7.64 -20.00 -14.85
CA LEU A 519 6.32 -19.41 -14.72
C LEU A 519 6.33 -17.94 -15.13
N LYS A 520 5.23 -17.48 -15.74
CA LYS A 520 5.03 -16.09 -16.14
C LYS A 520 4.25 -15.34 -15.07
N ALA A 521 4.88 -14.34 -14.45
CA ALA A 521 4.19 -13.33 -13.68
C ALA A 521 3.81 -12.13 -14.56
N LEU A 522 2.62 -11.57 -14.33
CA LEU A 522 2.16 -10.35 -15.00
C LEU A 522 3.09 -9.18 -14.68
N GLN A 523 3.48 -8.45 -15.71
CA GLN A 523 4.16 -7.16 -15.59
C GLN A 523 3.25 -6.05 -16.12
N TYR A 524 3.39 -4.83 -15.61
CA TYR A 524 2.68 -3.68 -16.18
C TYR A 524 2.94 -3.48 -17.67
N SER A 525 4.15 -3.83 -18.16
CA SER A 525 4.50 -3.80 -19.58
C SER A 525 3.71 -4.79 -20.43
N ASP A 526 3.12 -5.83 -19.86
CA ASP A 526 2.27 -6.77 -20.59
C ASP A 526 0.88 -6.21 -20.88
N LEU A 527 0.44 -5.19 -20.14
CA LEU A 527 -0.90 -4.65 -20.25
C LEU A 527 -1.04 -3.74 -21.48
N GLN A 528 -2.06 -3.98 -22.27
CA GLN A 528 -2.46 -3.13 -23.38
C GLN A 528 -3.96 -2.88 -23.33
N SER A 529 -4.37 -1.65 -23.59
CA SER A 529 -5.80 -1.34 -23.70
C SER A 529 -6.45 -2.22 -24.79
N LEU A 530 -7.63 -2.75 -24.50
CA LEU A 530 -8.38 -3.54 -25.49
C LEU A 530 -8.83 -2.69 -26.65
N THR A 531 -9.26 -1.46 -26.39
CA THR A 531 -9.67 -0.48 -27.38
C THR A 531 -8.64 0.64 -27.47
N PRO A 532 -8.36 1.19 -28.67
CA PRO A 532 -7.44 2.31 -28.79
C PRO A 532 -7.87 3.50 -27.93
N GLN A 533 -6.90 4.15 -27.31
CA GLN A 533 -7.12 5.36 -26.53
C GLN A 533 -7.64 6.49 -27.42
N LYS A 534 -8.62 7.24 -26.91
CA LYS A 534 -9.20 8.38 -27.64
C LYS A 534 -8.28 9.59 -27.65
N ASP A 535 -7.57 9.81 -26.53
CA ASP A 535 -6.61 10.91 -26.40
C ASP A 535 -5.18 10.36 -26.39
N THR A 536 -4.45 10.65 -27.46
CA THR A 536 -3.06 10.27 -27.65
C THR A 536 -2.14 11.49 -27.75
N ARG A 537 -2.64 12.69 -27.41
CA ARG A 537 -1.85 13.92 -27.39
C ARG A 537 -0.64 13.78 -26.47
N ALA A 538 0.44 14.45 -26.83
CA ALA A 538 1.54 14.64 -25.89
C ALA A 538 1.07 15.46 -24.66
N PRO A 539 1.62 15.24 -23.48
CA PRO A 539 1.28 16.04 -22.31
C PRO A 539 1.74 17.50 -22.48
N GLU A 540 0.91 18.43 -22.06
CA GLU A 540 1.19 19.88 -22.10
C GLU A 540 2.23 20.26 -21.03
N ARG A 541 2.22 19.56 -19.89
CA ARG A 541 3.21 19.68 -18.81
C ARG A 541 3.29 18.42 -17.97
N GLU A 542 4.27 18.39 -17.08
CA GLU A 542 4.49 17.32 -16.11
C GLU A 542 4.25 17.85 -14.68
N ILE A 543 3.63 17.02 -13.84
CA ILE A 543 3.54 17.23 -12.40
C ILE A 543 4.35 16.13 -11.72
N GLU A 544 5.46 16.48 -11.09
CA GLU A 544 6.25 15.55 -10.30
C GLU A 544 5.63 15.38 -8.90
N ILE A 545 5.43 14.13 -8.52
CA ILE A 545 4.84 13.69 -7.25
C ILE A 545 5.84 12.78 -6.55
N ARG A 546 6.63 13.36 -5.63
CA ARG A 546 7.63 12.63 -4.87
C ARG A 546 7.00 12.02 -3.63
N LEU A 547 7.17 10.71 -3.49
CA LEU A 547 6.63 9.91 -2.40
C LEU A 547 7.74 9.63 -1.40
N GLY A 548 7.61 10.13 -0.18
CA GLY A 548 8.63 10.01 0.84
C GLY A 548 8.02 9.92 2.24
N GLY A 549 8.87 9.68 3.24
CA GLY A 549 8.41 9.55 4.61
C GLY A 549 9.53 9.77 5.64
N ASN A 550 9.11 9.91 6.91
CA ASN A 550 9.99 9.93 8.05
C ASN A 550 9.54 8.88 9.06
N MET A 551 10.31 7.81 9.16
CA MET A 551 9.99 6.66 10.03
C MET A 551 10.18 6.95 11.52
N GLU A 552 10.94 7.98 11.93
CA GLU A 552 11.08 8.33 13.34
C GLU A 552 9.75 8.79 13.97
N ARG A 553 8.84 9.31 13.14
CA ARG A 553 7.53 9.85 13.58
C ARG A 553 6.34 9.24 12.84
N TYR A 554 6.58 8.24 12.01
CA TYR A 554 5.59 7.66 11.11
C TYR A 554 4.83 8.75 10.34
N ILE A 555 5.57 9.53 9.57
CA ILE A 555 5.06 10.61 8.71
C ILE A 555 5.30 10.20 7.27
N TRP A 556 4.24 10.25 6.47
CA TRP A 556 4.28 10.02 5.05
C TRP A 556 3.90 11.29 4.29
N THR A 557 4.55 11.55 3.16
CA THR A 557 4.47 12.85 2.49
C THR A 557 4.36 12.72 0.97
N ILE A 558 3.71 13.71 0.37
CA ILE A 558 3.83 14.04 -1.06
C ILE A 558 4.63 15.33 -1.16
N ASN A 559 5.71 15.34 -1.97
CA ASN A 559 6.61 16.49 -2.17
C ASN A 559 7.13 17.06 -0.83
N GLY A 560 7.46 16.17 0.12
CA GLY A 560 7.98 16.52 1.44
C GLY A 560 6.98 17.12 2.43
N LYS A 561 5.70 17.21 2.07
CA LYS A 561 4.63 17.80 2.90
C LYS A 561 3.52 16.79 3.19
N LYS A 562 2.92 16.88 4.38
CA LYS A 562 1.69 16.14 4.70
C LYS A 562 0.48 16.82 4.06
N PHE A 563 -0.62 16.11 3.91
CA PHE A 563 -1.85 16.58 3.26
C PHE A 563 -2.31 17.97 3.71
N ASN A 564 -2.30 18.25 5.01
CA ASN A 564 -2.71 19.54 5.56
C ASN A 564 -1.69 20.68 5.38
N GLU A 565 -0.53 20.40 4.80
CA GLU A 565 0.57 21.34 4.55
C GLU A 565 0.78 21.56 3.05
N THR A 566 0.11 20.75 2.18
CA THR A 566 0.29 20.79 0.73
C THR A 566 -0.61 21.83 0.08
N GLU A 567 -0.10 22.42 -1.02
CA GLU A 567 -0.95 23.12 -1.97
C GLU A 567 -1.56 22.11 -2.95
N PRO A 568 -2.82 22.28 -3.34
CA PRO A 568 -3.46 21.45 -4.35
C PRO A 568 -2.76 21.53 -5.71
N PHE A 569 -2.72 20.43 -6.43
CA PHE A 569 -2.39 20.44 -7.85
C PHE A 569 -3.55 21.04 -8.63
N LYS A 570 -3.30 22.09 -9.40
CA LYS A 570 -4.33 22.78 -10.21
C LYS A 570 -4.14 22.41 -11.66
N VAL A 571 -5.22 21.95 -12.29
CA VAL A 571 -5.24 21.49 -13.68
C VAL A 571 -6.46 22.11 -14.37
N LYS A 572 -6.26 22.56 -15.60
CA LYS A 572 -7.33 23.10 -16.43
C LYS A 572 -8.19 21.95 -16.99
N TYR A 573 -9.49 22.14 -17.05
CA TYR A 573 -10.37 21.19 -17.73
C TYR A 573 -9.94 20.97 -19.17
N GLY A 574 -9.83 19.70 -19.58
CA GLY A 574 -9.34 19.28 -20.88
C GLY A 574 -7.82 19.29 -21.06
N GLU A 575 -7.06 19.75 -20.05
CA GLU A 575 -5.60 19.71 -20.07
C GLU A 575 -5.09 18.28 -20.07
N ARG A 576 -4.05 18.02 -20.86
CA ARG A 576 -3.34 16.75 -20.91
C ARG A 576 -2.05 16.86 -20.14
N ILE A 577 -1.92 16.17 -19.02
CA ILE A 577 -0.73 16.24 -18.15
C ILE A 577 -0.07 14.88 -17.97
N ARG A 578 1.24 14.90 -17.68
CA ARG A 578 1.94 13.72 -17.16
C ARG A 578 2.01 13.83 -15.64
N LEU A 579 1.57 12.78 -14.95
CA LEU A 579 1.83 12.57 -13.54
C LEU A 579 3.07 11.67 -13.43
N LYS A 580 4.12 12.18 -12.80
CA LYS A 580 5.39 11.49 -12.59
C LYS A 580 5.55 11.17 -11.12
N PHE A 581 5.27 9.93 -10.76
CA PHE A 581 5.43 9.44 -9.39
C PHE A 581 6.86 8.99 -9.18
N VAL A 582 7.57 9.62 -8.25
CA VAL A 582 8.94 9.29 -7.86
C VAL A 582 8.92 8.77 -6.44
N ASN A 583 9.27 7.50 -6.26
CA ASN A 583 9.29 6.89 -4.94
C ASN A 583 10.68 6.98 -4.31
N ASP A 584 10.83 7.87 -3.34
CA ASP A 584 12.07 8.08 -2.57
C ASP A 584 12.15 7.18 -1.33
N SER A 585 11.22 6.24 -1.19
CA SER A 585 11.11 5.36 -0.03
C SER A 585 11.41 3.90 -0.38
N MET A 586 11.53 3.07 0.65
CA MET A 586 11.78 1.62 0.50
C MET A 586 10.50 0.80 0.39
N MET A 587 9.35 1.42 0.51
CA MET A 587 8.07 0.74 0.39
C MET A 587 7.43 1.02 -0.96
N ALA A 588 6.67 0.05 -1.46
CA ALA A 588 5.83 0.30 -2.62
C ALA A 588 4.62 1.14 -2.22
N HIS A 589 4.23 2.06 -3.09
CA HIS A 589 3.04 2.89 -2.90
C HIS A 589 2.05 2.67 -4.03
N PRO A 590 0.91 2.01 -3.79
CA PRO A 590 -0.23 2.03 -4.70
C PRO A 590 -0.84 3.43 -4.72
N MET A 591 -0.56 4.21 -5.76
CA MET A 591 -1.06 5.57 -5.93
C MET A 591 -2.38 5.57 -6.66
N HIS A 592 -3.40 6.12 -6.03
CA HIS A 592 -4.76 6.22 -6.54
C HIS A 592 -5.15 7.66 -6.87
N LEU A 593 -5.88 7.83 -7.96
CA LEU A 593 -6.53 9.06 -8.36
C LEU A 593 -8.04 8.85 -8.45
N HIS A 594 -8.80 9.73 -7.79
CA HIS A 594 -10.26 9.74 -7.83
C HIS A 594 -10.80 10.34 -9.13
N GLY A 595 -11.99 9.92 -9.52
CA GLY A 595 -12.84 10.53 -10.53
C GLY A 595 -12.40 10.39 -11.98
N MET A 596 -11.16 9.98 -12.24
CA MET A 596 -10.59 9.85 -13.59
C MET A 596 -9.67 8.64 -13.71
N PHE A 597 -9.41 8.22 -14.95
CA PHE A 597 -8.41 7.19 -15.23
C PHE A 597 -7.09 7.80 -15.70
N MET A 598 -6.00 7.20 -15.25
CA MET A 598 -4.65 7.48 -15.71
C MET A 598 -4.24 6.47 -16.78
N GLN A 599 -3.69 6.92 -17.89
CA GLN A 599 -3.07 6.04 -18.89
C GLN A 599 -1.65 5.74 -18.47
N LEU A 600 -1.36 4.47 -18.17
CA LEU A 600 -0.04 4.04 -17.70
C LEU A 600 0.98 4.06 -18.84
N GLU A 601 2.04 4.85 -18.70
CA GLU A 601 3.18 4.86 -19.64
C GLU A 601 4.07 3.63 -19.37
N ASN A 602 3.75 2.52 -19.99
CA ASN A 602 4.36 1.21 -19.75
C ASN A 602 5.18 0.67 -20.93
N GLY A 603 5.62 1.57 -21.81
CA GLY A 603 6.38 1.22 -23.03
C GLY A 603 5.52 0.86 -24.24
N GLN A 604 4.20 0.89 -24.11
CA GLN A 604 3.29 0.70 -25.23
C GLN A 604 3.13 2.00 -26.05
N ASP A 605 2.69 1.85 -27.29
CA ASP A 605 2.24 2.99 -28.10
C ASP A 605 1.14 3.76 -27.37
N PRO A 606 1.07 5.10 -27.45
CA PRO A 606 0.04 5.91 -26.79
C PRO A 606 -1.40 5.43 -27.02
N SER A 607 -1.70 4.87 -28.18
CA SER A 607 -3.02 4.30 -28.48
C SER A 607 -3.33 3.01 -27.71
N ASN A 608 -2.32 2.32 -27.19
CA ASN A 608 -2.45 1.02 -26.54
C ASN A 608 -2.19 1.08 -25.01
N MET A 609 -1.86 2.25 -24.46
CA MET A 609 -1.63 2.38 -23.02
C MET A 609 -2.87 1.95 -22.23
N PRO A 610 -2.74 1.11 -21.20
CA PRO A 610 -3.89 0.72 -20.38
C PRO A 610 -4.31 1.87 -19.45
N ASN A 611 -5.61 1.99 -19.22
CA ASN A 611 -6.17 2.86 -18.20
C ASN A 611 -6.11 2.18 -16.84
N LYS A 612 -5.71 2.93 -15.81
CA LYS A 612 -5.73 2.49 -14.41
C LYS A 612 -6.16 3.65 -13.51
N HIS A 613 -6.84 3.35 -12.43
CA HIS A 613 -7.10 4.32 -11.37
C HIS A 613 -6.10 4.20 -10.21
N THR A 614 -5.39 3.06 -10.10
CA THR A 614 -4.38 2.80 -9.08
C THR A 614 -3.12 2.23 -9.73
N VAL A 615 -1.95 2.79 -9.42
CA VAL A 615 -0.68 2.30 -9.94
C VAL A 615 0.31 2.06 -8.80
N ILE A 616 0.92 0.88 -8.76
CA ILE A 616 2.00 0.58 -7.80
C ILE A 616 3.25 1.32 -8.25
N VAL A 617 3.79 2.15 -7.37
CA VAL A 617 5.12 2.77 -7.54
C VAL A 617 6.12 1.99 -6.69
N PRO A 618 6.97 1.14 -7.29
CA PRO A 618 7.91 0.31 -6.53
C PRO A 618 8.93 1.13 -5.75
N PRO A 619 9.59 0.55 -4.75
CA PRO A 619 10.66 1.21 -4.00
C PRO A 619 11.73 1.76 -4.93
N GLY A 620 12.15 3.02 -4.72
CA GLY A 620 13.21 3.68 -5.47
C GLY A 620 12.97 3.84 -6.98
N LYS A 621 11.76 3.59 -7.47
CA LYS A 621 11.44 3.68 -8.91
C LYS A 621 10.53 4.87 -9.23
N THR A 622 10.51 5.18 -10.51
CA THR A 622 9.61 6.18 -11.08
C THR A 622 8.58 5.49 -11.95
N VAL A 623 7.30 5.87 -11.80
CA VAL A 623 6.20 5.47 -12.66
C VAL A 623 5.56 6.72 -13.24
N THR A 624 5.28 6.73 -14.52
CA THR A 624 4.62 7.85 -15.21
C THR A 624 3.27 7.43 -15.76
N THR A 625 2.34 8.35 -15.72
CA THR A 625 1.01 8.19 -16.29
C THR A 625 0.60 9.47 -17.02
N LEU A 626 -0.27 9.34 -18.01
CA LEU A 626 -0.89 10.47 -18.70
C LEU A 626 -2.34 10.61 -18.21
N LEU A 627 -2.73 11.83 -17.88
CA LEU A 627 -4.07 12.17 -17.45
C LEU A 627 -4.66 13.23 -18.38
N THR A 628 -5.86 12.98 -18.90
CA THR A 628 -6.72 14.02 -19.48
C THR A 628 -7.67 14.46 -18.38
N ALA A 629 -7.60 15.73 -17.99
CA ALA A 629 -8.41 16.27 -16.90
C ALA A 629 -9.83 16.59 -17.40
N ASP A 630 -10.67 15.56 -17.58
CA ASP A 630 -11.98 15.65 -18.22
C ASP A 630 -13.18 15.60 -17.26
N GLU A 631 -12.91 15.60 -15.94
CA GLU A 631 -13.93 15.68 -14.89
C GLU A 631 -13.66 16.88 -13.98
N LEU A 632 -14.61 17.82 -13.92
CA LEU A 632 -14.53 18.99 -13.05
C LEU A 632 -14.69 18.57 -11.57
N GLY A 633 -13.93 19.19 -10.68
CA GLY A 633 -14.05 18.95 -9.24
C GLY A 633 -12.73 18.96 -8.49
N GLU A 634 -12.81 18.55 -7.23
CA GLU A 634 -11.69 18.31 -6.34
C GLU A 634 -11.51 16.80 -6.17
N TRP A 635 -10.38 16.28 -6.65
CA TRP A 635 -10.12 14.85 -6.67
C TRP A 635 -8.98 14.49 -5.73
N ALA A 636 -9.18 13.47 -4.90
CA ALA A 636 -8.11 12.98 -4.06
C ALA A 636 -7.08 12.23 -4.92
N ILE A 637 -5.79 12.48 -4.63
CA ILE A 637 -4.67 11.69 -5.12
C ILE A 637 -3.85 11.27 -3.91
N HIS A 638 -3.73 9.96 -3.68
CA HIS A 638 -3.13 9.45 -2.44
C HIS A 638 -2.54 8.05 -2.59
N CYS A 639 -1.69 7.69 -1.65
CA CYS A 639 -1.27 6.31 -1.46
C CYS A 639 -2.45 5.51 -0.88
N HIS A 640 -2.75 4.33 -1.45
CA HIS A 640 -3.84 3.49 -0.96
C HIS A 640 -3.42 2.54 0.18
N LEU A 641 -2.18 2.60 0.65
CA LEU A 641 -1.85 2.05 1.97
C LEU A 641 -2.48 2.97 3.02
N LEU A 642 -3.50 2.48 3.72
CA LEU A 642 -4.39 3.27 4.58
C LEU A 642 -3.63 4.11 5.61
N TYR A 643 -2.60 3.53 6.25
CA TYR A 643 -1.84 4.24 7.27
C TYR A 643 -0.84 5.24 6.67
N HIS A 644 -0.38 5.06 5.42
CA HIS A 644 0.39 6.07 4.71
C HIS A 644 -0.48 7.28 4.36
N MET A 645 -1.67 7.05 3.79
CA MET A 645 -2.64 8.09 3.53
C MET A 645 -2.99 8.85 4.82
N SER A 646 -3.33 8.11 5.88
CA SER A 646 -3.70 8.69 7.19
C SER A 646 -2.55 9.41 7.88
N ALA A 647 -1.29 9.09 7.58
CA ALA A 647 -0.09 9.74 8.07
C ALA A 647 0.35 10.93 7.21
N GLY A 648 -0.35 11.20 6.08
CA GLY A 648 -0.19 12.41 5.29
C GLY A 648 0.11 12.23 3.80
N MET A 649 0.27 10.99 3.26
CA MET A 649 0.56 10.78 1.83
C MET A 649 -0.71 10.92 0.97
N MET A 650 -1.20 12.12 0.91
CA MET A 650 -2.39 12.53 0.16
C MET A 650 -2.24 13.97 -0.33
N ASN A 651 -2.85 14.28 -1.46
CA ASN A 651 -3.02 15.64 -1.95
C ASN A 651 -4.36 15.76 -2.69
N LYS A 652 -4.70 16.98 -3.08
CA LYS A 652 -5.88 17.34 -3.86
C LYS A 652 -5.45 17.72 -5.27
N LEU A 653 -6.12 17.17 -6.28
CA LEU A 653 -6.05 17.62 -7.67
C LEU A 653 -7.34 18.34 -8.01
N ILE A 654 -7.25 19.63 -8.34
CA ILE A 654 -8.40 20.47 -8.69
C ILE A 654 -8.45 20.61 -10.20
N VAL A 655 -9.55 20.17 -10.79
CA VAL A 655 -9.86 20.40 -12.20
C VAL A 655 -10.91 21.48 -12.32
N ALA A 656 -10.56 22.58 -12.95
CA ALA A 656 -11.44 23.75 -13.08
C ALA A 656 -11.41 24.34 -14.50
N ASN A 657 -12.52 25.02 -14.87
CA ASN A 657 -12.52 25.92 -16.02
C ASN A 657 -11.71 27.16 -15.65
N VAL A 658 -10.68 27.48 -16.41
CA VAL A 658 -9.94 28.72 -16.26
C VAL A 658 -10.59 29.74 -17.24
N ASP A 659 -11.42 30.62 -16.73
CA ASP A 659 -11.79 31.79 -17.50
C ASP A 659 -10.56 32.68 -17.66
N SER A 660 -10.24 33.03 -18.89
CA SER A 660 -9.03 33.74 -19.30
C SER A 660 -8.84 35.14 -18.70
N ASN A 661 -9.73 35.58 -17.80
CA ASN A 661 -9.78 36.97 -17.27
C ASN A 661 -9.89 37.10 -15.74
N SER A 662 -9.83 36.03 -14.93
CA SER A 662 -9.88 36.18 -13.46
C SER A 662 -8.51 35.99 -12.81
N THR A 663 -7.96 37.10 -12.31
CA THR A 663 -6.77 37.13 -11.42
C THR A 663 -7.13 36.91 -9.95
N ASP A 664 -8.39 36.60 -9.61
CA ASP A 664 -8.84 36.40 -8.24
C ASP A 664 -9.12 34.93 -7.92
N SER A 665 -8.40 34.41 -6.93
CA SER A 665 -8.41 33.02 -6.47
C SER A 665 -9.63 32.66 -5.60
N LYS A 666 -10.75 33.41 -5.68
CA LYS A 666 -11.93 33.20 -4.82
C LYS A 666 -13.16 32.59 -5.49
N ASP A 667 -13.19 32.47 -6.82
CA ASP A 667 -14.41 32.10 -7.55
C ASP A 667 -14.29 30.76 -8.30
N VAL A 668 -13.56 29.76 -7.77
CA VAL A 668 -13.59 28.41 -8.32
C VAL A 668 -14.68 27.61 -7.61
N VAL A 669 -15.92 27.98 -7.82
CA VAL A 669 -17.08 27.15 -7.49
C VAL A 669 -17.48 26.39 -8.75
N ALA A 670 -17.37 25.06 -8.71
CA ALA A 670 -17.89 24.19 -9.75
C ALA A 670 -19.40 24.39 -9.88
N GLN A 671 -19.85 25.01 -10.96
CA GLN A 671 -21.28 25.05 -11.28
C GLN A 671 -21.71 23.69 -11.82
N PRO A 672 -22.80 23.08 -11.32
CA PRO A 672 -23.34 21.87 -11.90
C PRO A 672 -23.88 22.17 -13.30
N ASN A 673 -23.64 21.26 -14.21
CA ASN A 673 -24.08 21.33 -15.61
C ASN A 673 -25.62 21.25 -15.64
N THR A 674 -26.30 22.40 -15.59
CA THR A 674 -27.75 22.50 -15.64
C THR A 674 -28.23 22.51 -17.10
N ASN A 675 -28.23 21.33 -17.70
CA ASN A 675 -29.08 21.04 -18.86
C ASN A 675 -30.16 20.04 -18.44
N ASP A 676 -30.94 20.43 -17.45
CA ASP A 676 -32.29 19.89 -17.29
C ASP A 676 -33.23 20.98 -16.73
N LYS A 677 -34.02 21.53 -17.63
CA LYS A 677 -35.09 22.43 -17.27
C LYS A 677 -36.28 21.60 -16.81
N GLY A 678 -36.58 21.63 -15.54
CA GLY A 678 -37.88 21.18 -15.08
C GLY A 678 -37.94 20.82 -13.60
N VAL A 679 -38.60 21.69 -12.92
CA VAL A 679 -39.38 21.59 -11.68
C VAL A 679 -38.78 22.34 -10.48
N ASN A 680 -39.48 23.43 -10.20
CA ASN A 680 -39.38 24.30 -9.05
C ASN A 680 -39.97 23.70 -7.75
N GLN A 681 -39.44 24.27 -6.65
CA GLN A 681 -40.10 24.56 -5.35
C GLN A 681 -40.22 23.39 -4.36
N HIS A 682 -39.71 23.44 -3.18
CA HIS A 682 -39.84 24.31 -2.04
C HIS A 682 -38.77 24.02 -0.99
N ALA A 683 -38.03 25.05 -0.59
CA ALA A 683 -37.35 25.07 0.69
C ALA A 683 -38.36 25.59 1.75
N HIS A 684 -38.31 25.06 2.97
CA HIS A 684 -38.36 25.81 4.23
C HIS A 684 -38.28 24.88 5.44
N HIS A 685 -37.42 25.30 6.36
CA HIS A 685 -37.21 24.92 7.76
C HIS A 685 -36.31 23.70 8.03
#